data_7aad7a4b124f4f7dcfe8713801dc71bc
#
_entry.id   7aad7a4b124f4f7dcfe8713801dc71bc
#
_cell.length_a   1.000
_cell.length_b   1.000
_cell.length_c   1.000
_cell.angle_alpha   90.00
_cell.angle_beta   90.00
_cell.angle_gamma   90.00
#
_symmetry.space_group_name_H-M   'P 1'
#
loop_
_entity.id
_entity.type
_entity.pdbx_description
1 polymer ?
#
loop_
_entity_poly.entity_id
_entity_poly.type
_entity_poly.pdbx_seq_one_letter_code
_entity_poly.pdbx_strand_id
1 'polypeptide(L)'
;MKTVSLALLLGVIAHAALAAELKFASLEESRAEYERSVKSLLAKKCGNCHLGDKTEGDLDLSTLDPDLKGSSSAARWAMVVEKVNAREMPPKEGSPLTDAELKSLTGWIAAEMKRAGKHLARREAYNNGNKIAHHMLFDPQQNTALDAPPRIRTVSGEIYSAYLRDLTKGAEGLVGQPFSPGGKSTFKDMYLPKVDEPVTAQVISNALAIVERQTGFTREGEELKPRLGTQKDFLPFVDERVPLGEAEIEKAIKLQFARVLEREPTGDELQRFAAFMKKNVAEAGRVAGVRYSLAAVFLLPEGIFRYELGSGSVDDKGRVRLSPQEIAAAISLGLTDDRPPAWLTSAANKGEFDTEEGVAAAVRKLLADSKLQKPRILRFFREYFGYEQALEVFKETKDMPGHDPRALVEDTDRLITYIVEQDKQVLRELLTTNKAFVMYKGAAESKKKRAEELAKFEREKKNNPEKYKDKKPNLPGRAVYESYNLPDFPDEQPAELPQEQRAGILTQPSWLIAWSTADDNHAILRGKWVRERLLGGVVPDIPITVDAQLPDAPQQTLRERMLVTHEKYCYQCHQYMNRVGLPFEMFDHFGRFRTAERVLDAEATAANVDKKGKPLGNVLKEVPVNATGGFEFTLDPKLTGDVQNGIEFLNKLADSPVVEQVFVRHAFRYWLGRNETLGDAATLRRAHEDYIRSGGSMQALIVSLLSSESFLYRVPAAKVAAAENP
;
A
#
# COMPACT_ATOMS: atom_id res chain seq x y z
N MET A 1 -62.57 19.59 40.36
CA MET A 1 -61.93 20.54 39.54
C MET A 1 -60.93 19.73 38.68
N LYS A 2 -61.41 19.39 37.53
CA LYS A 2 -60.84 18.48 36.51
C LYS A 2 -60.46 19.36 35.35
N THR A 3 -59.53 18.85 34.52
CA THR A 3 -59.05 19.42 33.25
C THR A 3 -57.79 20.27 33.31
N VAL A 4 -56.64 19.61 33.37
CA VAL A 4 -55.41 19.95 32.65
C VAL A 4 -54.52 18.70 32.71
N SER A 5 -54.59 17.79 31.75
CA SER A 5 -53.61 16.70 31.53
C SER A 5 -54.01 15.91 30.28
N LEU A 6 -54.02 16.53 29.10
CA LEU A 6 -54.13 15.80 27.84
C LEU A 6 -53.44 16.49 26.64
N ALA A 7 -52.50 17.36 26.91
CA ALA A 7 -51.78 18.06 25.84
C ALA A 7 -50.23 17.80 25.81
N LEU A 8 -49.72 16.86 26.62
CA LEU A 8 -48.29 16.55 26.73
C LEU A 8 -47.91 15.13 26.30
N LEU A 9 -48.82 14.39 25.66
CA LEU A 9 -48.57 13.02 25.18
C LEU A 9 -48.55 12.88 23.64
N LEU A 10 -48.62 13.96 22.87
CA LEU A 10 -48.61 13.94 21.41
C LEU A 10 -47.34 14.55 20.79
N GLY A 11 -46.33 14.91 21.61
CA GLY A 11 -45.08 15.55 21.17
C GLY A 11 -43.86 14.64 21.08
N VAL A 12 -43.93 13.34 21.39
CA VAL A 12 -42.75 12.45 21.48
C VAL A 12 -42.78 11.25 20.51
N ILE A 13 -43.75 11.17 19.60
CA ILE A 13 -43.83 10.07 18.63
C ILE A 13 -43.44 10.50 17.18
N ALA A 14 -42.63 11.52 17.02
CA ALA A 14 -42.28 12.02 15.69
C ALA A 14 -40.75 12.02 15.36
N HIS A 15 -39.94 11.19 16.02
CA HIS A 15 -38.48 11.12 15.66
C HIS A 15 -37.87 9.73 15.70
N ALA A 16 -38.60 8.69 15.36
CA ALA A 16 -38.04 7.36 15.14
C ALA A 16 -38.70 6.67 13.93
N ALA A 17 -38.83 7.37 12.83
CA ALA A 17 -38.96 6.68 11.55
C ALA A 17 -37.52 6.27 11.12
N LEU A 18 -37.04 5.10 11.58
CA LEU A 18 -36.00 4.39 10.89
C LEU A 18 -36.45 4.33 9.41
N ALA A 19 -35.73 5.01 8.53
CA ALA A 19 -35.99 4.94 7.09
C ALA A 19 -35.87 3.47 6.68
N ALA A 20 -37.00 2.83 6.39
CA ALA A 20 -37.00 1.46 5.90
C ALA A 20 -36.10 1.35 4.69
N GLU A 21 -35.21 0.38 4.71
CA GLU A 21 -34.32 0.07 3.58
C GLU A 21 -35.20 -0.23 2.36
N LEU A 22 -35.00 0.53 1.25
CA LEU A 22 -35.72 0.29 0.00
C LEU A 22 -35.44 -1.15 -0.47
N LYS A 23 -36.50 -1.88 -0.81
CA LYS A 23 -36.44 -3.24 -1.36
C LYS A 23 -37.42 -3.35 -2.49
N PHE A 24 -37.02 -3.91 -3.62
CA PHE A 24 -37.90 -4.15 -4.76
C PHE A 24 -38.12 -5.65 -4.93
N ALA A 25 -39.37 -6.08 -5.02
CA ALA A 25 -39.75 -7.46 -5.32
C ALA A 25 -39.71 -7.71 -6.84
N SER A 26 -39.92 -6.66 -7.66
CA SER A 26 -39.98 -6.76 -9.11
C SER A 26 -39.25 -5.60 -9.80
N LEU A 27 -38.96 -5.76 -11.10
CA LEU A 27 -38.42 -4.70 -11.96
C LEU A 27 -39.44 -3.55 -12.13
N GLU A 28 -40.72 -3.87 -12.14
CA GLU A 28 -41.79 -2.89 -12.29
C GLU A 28 -41.83 -1.93 -11.09
N GLU A 29 -41.72 -2.46 -9.88
CA GLU A 29 -41.63 -1.65 -8.65
C GLU A 29 -40.39 -0.74 -8.67
N SER A 30 -39.24 -1.28 -9.07
CA SER A 30 -38.01 -0.51 -9.17
C SER A 30 -38.09 0.60 -10.21
N ARG A 31 -38.67 0.31 -11.39
CA ARG A 31 -38.89 1.32 -12.43
C ARG A 31 -39.87 2.39 -12.01
N ALA A 32 -40.96 2.03 -11.33
CA ALA A 32 -41.90 2.99 -10.79
C ALA A 32 -41.22 3.98 -9.81
N GLU A 33 -40.37 3.48 -8.94
CA GLU A 33 -39.59 4.33 -8.04
C GLU A 33 -38.56 5.19 -8.78
N TYR A 34 -37.88 4.62 -9.79
CA TYR A 34 -36.96 5.35 -10.64
C TYR A 34 -37.62 6.55 -11.33
N GLU A 35 -38.76 6.34 -11.98
CA GLU A 35 -39.52 7.41 -12.65
C GLU A 35 -40.03 8.45 -11.65
N ARG A 36 -40.43 8.03 -10.45
CA ARG A 36 -40.99 8.93 -9.42
C ARG A 36 -39.94 9.84 -8.79
N SER A 37 -38.76 9.32 -8.45
CA SER A 37 -37.81 10.01 -7.56
C SER A 37 -36.41 10.20 -8.16
N VAL A 38 -35.91 9.27 -8.97
CA VAL A 38 -34.53 9.29 -9.42
C VAL A 38 -34.36 10.05 -10.73
N LYS A 39 -35.20 9.80 -11.70
CA LYS A 39 -35.09 10.36 -13.05
C LYS A 39 -35.15 11.90 -13.07
N SER A 40 -36.09 12.48 -12.33
CA SER A 40 -36.20 13.94 -12.20
C SER A 40 -35.00 14.55 -11.47
N LEU A 41 -34.45 13.83 -10.47
CA LEU A 41 -33.26 14.24 -9.74
C LEU A 41 -32.04 14.26 -10.66
N LEU A 42 -31.82 13.19 -11.44
CA LEU A 42 -30.74 13.12 -12.42
C LEU A 42 -30.84 14.23 -13.47
N ALA A 43 -32.04 14.45 -14.05
CA ALA A 43 -32.24 15.51 -15.03
C ALA A 43 -31.90 16.89 -14.44
N LYS A 44 -32.31 17.17 -13.20
CA LYS A 44 -32.11 18.46 -12.53
C LYS A 44 -30.66 18.71 -12.11
N LYS A 45 -29.96 17.68 -11.62
CA LYS A 45 -28.64 17.83 -11.00
C LYS A 45 -27.47 17.44 -11.90
N CYS A 46 -27.71 16.56 -12.85
CA CYS A 46 -26.68 15.99 -13.71
C CYS A 46 -26.92 16.29 -15.21
N GLY A 47 -28.15 16.67 -15.58
CA GLY A 47 -28.56 16.79 -16.96
C GLY A 47 -27.82 17.86 -17.77
N ASN A 48 -27.34 18.95 -17.13
CA ASN A 48 -26.64 20.03 -17.88
C ASN A 48 -25.32 19.56 -18.54
N CYS A 49 -24.67 18.52 -18.00
CA CYS A 49 -23.42 17.99 -18.52
C CYS A 49 -23.60 16.58 -19.14
N HIS A 50 -24.64 15.85 -18.75
CA HIS A 50 -24.81 14.45 -19.11
C HIS A 50 -26.10 14.14 -19.92
N LEU A 51 -26.77 15.15 -20.45
CA LEU A 51 -27.91 15.02 -21.39
C LEU A 51 -27.70 15.91 -22.59
N GLY A 52 -28.05 15.42 -23.81
CA GLY A 52 -27.99 16.17 -25.05
C GLY A 52 -26.72 15.90 -25.88
N ASP A 53 -26.37 16.82 -26.77
CA ASP A 53 -25.28 16.65 -27.76
C ASP A 53 -23.87 16.74 -27.14
N LYS A 54 -23.76 17.16 -25.89
CA LYS A 54 -22.49 17.27 -25.16
C LYS A 54 -22.57 16.38 -23.92
N THR A 55 -22.16 15.14 -24.05
CA THR A 55 -22.01 14.23 -22.92
C THR A 55 -20.57 14.28 -22.36
N GLU A 56 -20.42 14.82 -21.18
CA GLU A 56 -19.12 14.88 -20.51
C GLU A 56 -18.80 13.56 -19.78
N GLY A 57 -17.55 13.15 -19.80
CA GLY A 57 -17.08 11.97 -19.05
C GLY A 57 -17.64 10.62 -19.52
N ASP A 58 -17.98 10.48 -20.80
CA ASP A 58 -18.53 9.25 -21.41
C ASP A 58 -19.83 8.75 -20.74
N LEU A 59 -20.54 9.63 -20.02
CA LEU A 59 -21.81 9.32 -19.39
C LEU A 59 -22.95 10.07 -20.08
N ASP A 60 -23.83 9.32 -20.72
CA ASP A 60 -25.09 9.82 -21.25
C ASP A 60 -26.27 9.25 -20.43
N LEU A 61 -26.94 10.12 -19.70
CA LEU A 61 -28.07 9.75 -18.85
C LEU A 61 -29.27 9.21 -19.66
N SER A 62 -29.39 9.58 -20.93
CA SER A 62 -30.45 9.07 -21.81
C SER A 62 -30.29 7.59 -22.12
N THR A 63 -29.08 7.08 -22.06
CA THR A 63 -28.72 5.67 -22.31
C THR A 63 -28.61 4.83 -21.04
N LEU A 64 -28.82 5.40 -19.85
CA LEU A 64 -28.79 4.68 -18.60
C LEU A 64 -30.06 3.84 -18.44
N ASP A 65 -29.91 2.54 -18.61
CA ASP A 65 -31.01 1.59 -18.34
C ASP A 65 -31.19 1.42 -16.83
N PRO A 66 -32.42 1.65 -16.29
CA PRO A 66 -32.71 1.40 -14.88
C PRO A 66 -32.82 -0.08 -14.53
N ASP A 67 -32.78 -1.00 -15.48
CA ASP A 67 -32.63 -2.43 -15.20
C ASP A 67 -31.13 -2.79 -15.07
N LEU A 68 -30.71 -3.02 -13.83
CA LEU A 68 -29.33 -3.33 -13.50
C LEU A 68 -28.98 -4.82 -13.68
N LYS A 69 -29.86 -5.63 -14.26
CA LYS A 69 -29.57 -7.04 -14.56
C LYS A 69 -28.45 -7.15 -15.61
N GLY A 70 -28.39 -6.23 -16.56
CA GLY A 70 -27.31 -6.14 -17.55
C GLY A 70 -25.97 -5.73 -16.92
N SER A 71 -24.88 -6.40 -17.29
CA SER A 71 -23.55 -6.14 -16.73
C SER A 71 -23.03 -4.73 -17.04
N SER A 72 -23.30 -4.19 -18.24
CA SER A 72 -22.90 -2.84 -18.64
C SER A 72 -23.69 -1.76 -17.90
N SER A 73 -25.01 -1.96 -17.71
CA SER A 73 -25.87 -1.05 -16.96
C SER A 73 -25.44 -1.01 -15.49
N ALA A 74 -25.31 -2.17 -14.84
CA ALA A 74 -24.85 -2.25 -13.46
C ALA A 74 -23.48 -1.56 -13.23
N ALA A 75 -22.55 -1.71 -14.18
CA ALA A 75 -21.24 -1.06 -14.08
C ALA A 75 -21.34 0.47 -14.18
N ARG A 76 -22.17 1.02 -15.06
CA ARG A 76 -22.40 2.47 -15.18
C ARG A 76 -23.05 3.04 -13.93
N TRP A 77 -24.07 2.39 -13.39
CA TRP A 77 -24.71 2.83 -12.15
C TRP A 77 -23.79 2.73 -10.93
N ALA A 78 -22.91 1.74 -10.88
CA ALA A 78 -21.89 1.66 -9.86
C ALA A 78 -20.92 2.86 -9.93
N MET A 79 -20.54 3.32 -11.13
CA MET A 79 -19.75 4.56 -11.29
C MET A 79 -20.49 5.80 -10.80
N VAL A 80 -21.79 5.91 -11.08
CA VAL A 80 -22.61 7.02 -10.58
C VAL A 80 -22.57 7.06 -9.06
N VAL A 81 -22.81 5.91 -8.38
CA VAL A 81 -22.72 5.82 -6.90
C VAL A 81 -21.35 6.22 -6.38
N GLU A 82 -20.30 5.74 -7.03
CA GLU A 82 -18.94 6.08 -6.64
C GLU A 82 -18.69 7.59 -6.69
N LYS A 83 -19.04 8.23 -7.80
CA LYS A 83 -18.81 9.65 -8.03
C LYS A 83 -19.65 10.57 -7.14
N VAL A 84 -20.91 10.22 -6.90
CA VAL A 84 -21.78 11.02 -6.02
C VAL A 84 -21.44 10.82 -4.54
N ASN A 85 -21.05 9.62 -4.11
CA ASN A 85 -20.60 9.38 -2.74
C ASN A 85 -19.24 10.04 -2.46
N ALA A 86 -18.36 10.07 -3.45
CA ALA A 86 -17.08 10.78 -3.39
C ALA A 86 -17.25 12.32 -3.42
N ARG A 87 -18.47 12.82 -3.63
CA ARG A 87 -18.77 14.25 -3.84
C ARG A 87 -18.00 14.86 -5.05
N GLU A 88 -17.55 14.00 -5.97
CA GLU A 88 -16.96 14.46 -7.23
C GLU A 88 -18.03 14.96 -8.21
N MET A 89 -19.27 14.46 -8.08
CA MET A 89 -20.43 14.87 -8.89
C MET A 89 -21.61 15.24 -7.98
N PRO A 90 -22.35 16.32 -8.30
CA PRO A 90 -22.03 17.34 -9.32
C PRO A 90 -20.76 18.12 -9.01
N PRO A 91 -20.06 18.67 -10.03
CA PRO A 91 -18.85 19.47 -9.82
C PRO A 91 -19.15 20.79 -9.07
N LYS A 92 -18.12 21.56 -8.70
CA LYS A 92 -18.23 22.79 -7.89
C LYS A 92 -19.17 23.83 -8.49
N GLU A 93 -19.18 23.93 -9.80
CA GLU A 93 -20.03 24.85 -10.58
C GLU A 93 -21.48 24.34 -10.71
N GLY A 94 -21.71 23.10 -10.39
CA GLY A 94 -23.04 22.46 -10.43
C GLY A 94 -23.84 22.67 -9.16
N SER A 95 -25.09 22.24 -9.19
CA SER A 95 -25.97 22.24 -8.02
C SER A 95 -25.72 21.00 -7.16
N PRO A 96 -25.11 21.11 -5.96
CA PRO A 96 -24.77 19.94 -5.15
C PRO A 96 -26.02 19.16 -4.72
N LEU A 97 -25.85 17.86 -4.52
CA LEU A 97 -26.89 17.02 -3.95
C LEU A 97 -27.02 17.31 -2.44
N THR A 98 -28.25 17.49 -1.99
CA THR A 98 -28.55 17.45 -0.55
C THR A 98 -28.38 16.02 -0.02
N ASP A 99 -28.26 15.85 1.31
CA ASP A 99 -28.14 14.51 1.89
C ASP A 99 -29.37 13.63 1.64
N ALA A 100 -30.55 14.23 1.57
CA ALA A 100 -31.79 13.53 1.20
C ALA A 100 -31.77 13.08 -0.27
N GLU A 101 -31.34 13.94 -1.19
CA GLU A 101 -31.20 13.60 -2.61
C GLU A 101 -30.15 12.53 -2.84
N LEU A 102 -28.99 12.63 -2.17
CA LEU A 102 -27.95 11.62 -2.22
C LEU A 102 -28.46 10.26 -1.70
N LYS A 103 -29.13 10.26 -0.57
CA LYS A 103 -29.71 9.04 0.03
C LYS A 103 -30.79 8.42 -0.86
N SER A 104 -31.63 9.22 -1.51
CA SER A 104 -32.63 8.75 -2.44
C SER A 104 -32.01 8.06 -3.65
N LEU A 105 -31.02 8.71 -4.29
CA LEU A 105 -30.33 8.19 -5.46
C LEU A 105 -29.56 6.89 -5.13
N THR A 106 -28.71 6.93 -4.12
CA THR A 106 -27.86 5.77 -3.75
C THR A 106 -28.68 4.64 -3.17
N GLY A 107 -29.77 4.95 -2.46
CA GLY A 107 -30.69 3.96 -1.89
C GLY A 107 -31.45 3.20 -2.98
N TRP A 108 -31.96 3.90 -4.01
CA TRP A 108 -32.58 3.22 -5.15
C TRP A 108 -31.57 2.32 -5.89
N ILE A 109 -30.37 2.84 -6.20
CA ILE A 109 -29.34 2.06 -6.90
C ILE A 109 -28.98 0.79 -6.09
N ALA A 110 -28.79 0.91 -4.77
CA ALA A 110 -28.48 -0.22 -3.91
C ALA A 110 -29.58 -1.29 -3.89
N ALA A 111 -30.85 -0.84 -3.80
CA ALA A 111 -32.01 -1.72 -3.81
C ALA A 111 -32.17 -2.43 -5.17
N GLU A 112 -31.97 -1.72 -6.27
CA GLU A 112 -32.05 -2.29 -7.61
C GLU A 112 -30.88 -3.24 -7.91
N MET A 113 -29.64 -2.91 -7.48
CA MET A 113 -28.51 -3.84 -7.55
C MET A 113 -28.83 -5.15 -6.84
N LYS A 114 -29.41 -5.05 -5.61
CA LYS A 114 -29.80 -6.22 -4.84
C LYS A 114 -30.86 -7.05 -5.53
N ARG A 115 -31.92 -6.41 -6.10
CA ARG A 115 -32.94 -7.08 -6.93
C ARG A 115 -32.34 -7.80 -8.13
N ALA A 116 -31.38 -7.16 -8.79
CA ALA A 116 -30.68 -7.68 -9.97
C ALA A 116 -29.63 -8.75 -9.65
N GLY A 117 -29.47 -9.17 -8.38
CA GLY A 117 -28.42 -10.12 -7.95
C GLY A 117 -27.00 -9.57 -8.11
N LYS A 118 -26.85 -8.24 -8.16
CA LYS A 118 -25.54 -7.57 -8.28
C LYS A 118 -25.15 -6.97 -6.95
N HIS A 119 -23.84 -6.88 -6.71
CA HIS A 119 -23.30 -6.21 -5.54
C HIS A 119 -22.51 -4.97 -5.97
N LEU A 120 -22.82 -3.83 -5.36
CA LEU A 120 -22.04 -2.60 -5.55
C LEU A 120 -20.55 -2.78 -5.18
N ALA A 121 -20.26 -3.73 -4.30
CA ALA A 121 -18.92 -4.02 -3.81
C ALA A 121 -17.97 -4.71 -4.82
N ARG A 122 -18.42 -5.05 -6.02
CA ARG A 122 -17.58 -5.78 -7.00
C ARG A 122 -16.84 -4.93 -8.02
N ARG A 123 -16.86 -3.62 -7.94
CA ARG A 123 -15.75 -2.89 -8.50
C ARG A 123 -14.60 -3.01 -7.52
N GLU A 124 -13.61 -3.81 -7.89
CA GLU A 124 -12.27 -3.72 -7.34
C GLU A 124 -11.79 -2.29 -7.55
N ALA A 125 -12.27 -1.41 -6.69
CA ALA A 125 -11.66 -0.12 -6.61
C ALA A 125 -10.28 -0.41 -6.00
N TYR A 126 -9.27 -0.20 -6.76
CA TYR A 126 -7.87 -0.13 -6.39
C TYR A 126 -7.64 0.99 -5.36
N ASN A 127 -8.55 1.15 -4.42
CA ASN A 127 -8.64 2.25 -3.52
C ASN A 127 -8.14 1.79 -2.17
N ASN A 128 -7.77 2.75 -1.41
CA ASN A 128 -7.22 2.70 -0.07
C ASN A 128 -8.02 1.89 0.98
N GLY A 129 -9.00 1.10 0.59
CA GLY A 129 -9.84 0.28 1.48
C GLY A 129 -10.90 1.10 2.22
N ASN A 130 -11.30 0.62 3.42
CA ASN A 130 -12.30 1.24 4.31
C ASN A 130 -13.70 1.42 3.71
N LYS A 131 -14.03 0.75 2.60
CA LYS A 131 -15.35 0.88 1.92
C LYS A 131 -16.49 0.22 2.67
N ILE A 132 -16.19 -0.80 3.48
CA ILE A 132 -17.14 -1.39 4.40
C ILE A 132 -17.04 -0.64 5.71
N ALA A 133 -18.19 -0.21 6.24
CA ALA A 133 -18.25 0.49 7.51
C ALA A 133 -17.58 -0.33 8.61
N HIS A 134 -16.69 0.28 9.34
CA HIS A 134 -15.83 -0.39 10.32
C HIS A 134 -16.65 -1.18 11.37
N HIS A 135 -17.71 -0.56 11.91
CA HIS A 135 -18.57 -1.20 12.90
C HIS A 135 -19.22 -2.49 12.40
N MET A 136 -19.50 -2.62 11.10
CA MET A 136 -20.08 -3.84 10.53
C MET A 136 -19.08 -5.00 10.53
N LEU A 137 -17.78 -4.74 10.35
CA LEU A 137 -16.74 -5.76 10.35
C LEU A 137 -16.41 -6.27 11.75
N PHE A 138 -16.57 -5.42 12.77
CA PHE A 138 -16.24 -5.75 14.15
C PHE A 138 -17.49 -5.98 15.02
N ASP A 139 -18.68 -5.96 14.42
CA ASP A 139 -19.91 -6.37 15.10
C ASP A 139 -19.85 -7.87 15.47
N PRO A 140 -19.97 -8.25 16.77
CA PRO A 140 -19.97 -9.64 17.18
C PRO A 140 -21.08 -10.49 16.54
N GLN A 141 -22.19 -9.86 16.14
CA GLN A 141 -23.33 -10.53 15.50
C GLN A 141 -23.15 -10.69 13.98
N GLN A 142 -22.12 -10.09 13.38
CA GLN A 142 -21.89 -10.20 11.95
C GLN A 142 -21.47 -11.61 11.57
N ASN A 143 -22.29 -12.27 10.75
CA ASN A 143 -22.19 -13.68 10.39
C ASN A 143 -22.40 -13.91 8.88
N THR A 144 -22.02 -12.97 8.06
CA THR A 144 -22.07 -13.12 6.59
C THR A 144 -21.12 -14.23 6.14
N ALA A 145 -21.58 -15.10 5.26
CA ALA A 145 -20.75 -16.16 4.67
C ALA A 145 -19.55 -15.56 3.92
N LEU A 146 -18.44 -16.32 3.90
CA LEU A 146 -17.24 -15.94 3.18
C LEU A 146 -17.54 -15.73 1.69
N ASP A 147 -17.06 -14.63 1.12
CA ASP A 147 -17.11 -14.30 -0.32
C ASP A 147 -15.69 -14.03 -0.81
N ALA A 148 -14.92 -15.09 -1.00
CA ALA A 148 -13.56 -15.04 -1.50
C ALA A 148 -13.46 -15.92 -2.77
N PRO A 149 -13.58 -15.35 -3.98
CA PRO A 149 -13.56 -16.12 -5.22
C PRO A 149 -12.20 -16.76 -5.48
N PRO A 150 -12.12 -17.90 -6.20
CA PRO A 150 -10.90 -18.41 -6.75
C PRO A 150 -10.20 -17.36 -7.62
N ARG A 151 -8.87 -17.32 -7.56
CA ARG A 151 -8.12 -16.30 -8.28
C ARG A 151 -6.78 -16.80 -8.80
N ILE A 152 -6.38 -16.24 -9.92
CA ILE A 152 -5.04 -16.33 -10.48
C ILE A 152 -4.44 -14.92 -10.38
N ARG A 153 -3.26 -14.82 -9.81
CA ARG A 153 -2.56 -13.54 -9.64
C ARG A 153 -1.22 -13.61 -10.35
N THR A 154 -0.81 -12.55 -11.03
CA THR A 154 0.58 -12.40 -11.46
C THR A 154 1.50 -12.38 -10.23
N VAL A 155 2.74 -12.81 -10.40
CA VAL A 155 3.76 -12.60 -9.38
C VAL A 155 4.13 -11.13 -9.29
N SER A 156 4.59 -10.68 -8.11
CA SER A 156 5.16 -9.33 -7.98
C SER A 156 6.55 -9.26 -8.60
N GLY A 157 7.05 -8.04 -8.81
CA GLY A 157 8.40 -7.84 -9.30
C GLY A 157 9.47 -8.45 -8.41
N GLU A 158 9.26 -8.41 -7.11
CA GLU A 158 10.16 -9.00 -6.12
C GLU A 158 10.18 -10.52 -6.20
N ILE A 159 9.01 -11.15 -6.33
CA ILE A 159 8.89 -12.60 -6.52
C ILE A 159 9.54 -13.03 -7.82
N TYR A 160 9.28 -12.32 -8.92
CA TYR A 160 9.91 -12.61 -10.21
C TYR A 160 11.43 -12.51 -10.13
N SER A 161 11.95 -11.46 -9.50
CA SER A 161 13.39 -11.31 -9.27
C SER A 161 13.97 -12.41 -8.38
N ALA A 162 13.22 -12.86 -7.37
CA ALA A 162 13.63 -13.98 -6.54
C ALA A 162 13.73 -15.29 -7.34
N TYR A 163 12.76 -15.58 -8.19
CA TYR A 163 12.77 -16.77 -9.06
C TYR A 163 13.96 -16.81 -10.03
N LEU A 164 14.45 -15.65 -10.43
CA LEU A 164 15.57 -15.55 -11.37
C LEU A 164 16.94 -15.36 -10.68
N ARG A 165 16.96 -15.19 -9.36
CA ARG A 165 18.17 -14.80 -8.60
C ARG A 165 19.38 -15.66 -8.89
N ASP A 166 19.24 -16.97 -8.81
CA ASP A 166 20.34 -17.91 -9.02
C ASP A 166 20.77 -17.99 -10.49
N LEU A 167 19.86 -17.71 -11.42
CA LEU A 167 20.11 -17.73 -12.85
C LEU A 167 20.82 -16.44 -13.33
N THR A 168 20.64 -15.34 -12.59
CA THR A 168 21.18 -14.01 -12.93
C THR A 168 22.35 -13.59 -12.03
N LYS A 169 22.76 -14.42 -11.08
CA LYS A 169 23.84 -14.11 -10.12
C LYS A 169 25.10 -13.60 -10.80
N GLY A 170 25.58 -12.43 -10.37
CA GLY A 170 26.75 -11.75 -10.96
C GLY A 170 26.47 -11.16 -12.35
N ALA A 171 25.23 -10.92 -12.71
CA ALA A 171 24.79 -10.24 -13.94
C ALA A 171 23.52 -9.42 -13.64
N GLU A 172 23.62 -8.57 -12.62
CA GLU A 172 22.59 -7.60 -12.29
C GLU A 172 22.35 -6.71 -13.52
N GLY A 173 21.11 -6.57 -13.94
CA GLY A 173 20.75 -5.85 -15.18
C GLY A 173 20.68 -6.71 -16.44
N LEU A 174 20.93 -8.03 -16.36
CA LEU A 174 20.69 -8.95 -17.49
C LEU A 174 19.22 -9.01 -17.88
N VAL A 175 18.32 -8.86 -16.91
CA VAL A 175 16.88 -8.97 -17.06
C VAL A 175 16.16 -7.67 -16.68
N GLY A 176 15.18 -7.29 -17.47
CA GLY A 176 14.27 -6.19 -17.13
C GLY A 176 13.13 -6.65 -16.23
N GLN A 177 12.51 -5.73 -15.48
CA GLN A 177 11.39 -6.00 -14.59
C GLN A 177 10.05 -5.86 -15.34
N PRO A 178 9.33 -6.97 -15.65
CA PRO A 178 8.06 -6.91 -16.37
C PRO A 178 6.87 -6.56 -15.45
N PHE A 179 6.97 -6.81 -14.15
CA PHE A 179 5.87 -6.70 -13.19
C PHE A 179 5.99 -5.47 -12.29
N SER A 180 6.23 -4.31 -12.88
CA SER A 180 6.22 -3.06 -12.12
C SER A 180 4.80 -2.72 -11.67
N PRO A 181 4.56 -2.48 -10.38
CA PRO A 181 3.23 -2.13 -9.90
C PRO A 181 2.80 -0.80 -10.50
N GLY A 182 1.58 -0.79 -11.03
CA GLY A 182 0.92 0.42 -11.51
C GLY A 182 -0.22 0.81 -10.57
N GLY A 183 -0.50 2.12 -10.43
CA GLY A 183 -1.67 2.61 -9.72
C GLY A 183 -1.40 3.12 -8.31
N LYS A 184 -2.47 3.67 -7.70
CA LYS A 184 -2.43 4.38 -6.39
C LYS A 184 -2.86 3.49 -5.21
N SER A 185 -2.65 2.17 -5.27
CA SER A 185 -2.95 1.30 -4.12
C SER A 185 -1.97 1.52 -2.98
N THR A 186 -2.46 1.40 -1.76
CA THR A 186 -1.61 1.40 -0.56
C THR A 186 -0.57 0.32 -0.59
N PHE A 187 -1.00 -0.88 -0.93
CA PHE A 187 -0.17 -2.06 -1.01
C PHE A 187 0.02 -2.45 -2.47
N LYS A 188 1.25 -2.41 -2.92
CA LYS A 188 1.62 -2.62 -4.33
C LYS A 188 1.14 -3.98 -4.85
N ASP A 189 1.19 -5.02 -4.01
CA ASP A 189 0.76 -6.38 -4.36
C ASP A 189 -0.77 -6.55 -4.52
N MET A 190 -1.57 -5.58 -4.12
CA MET A 190 -3.01 -5.58 -4.39
C MET A 190 -3.33 -5.19 -5.83
N TYR A 191 -2.42 -4.49 -6.48
CA TYR A 191 -2.52 -4.12 -7.89
C TYR A 191 -1.35 -4.74 -8.66
N LEU A 192 -1.58 -5.93 -9.19
CA LEU A 192 -0.61 -6.59 -10.05
C LEU A 192 -1.00 -6.35 -11.52
N PRO A 193 -0.04 -6.03 -12.38
CA PRO A 193 -0.31 -5.76 -13.79
C PRO A 193 -0.89 -7.00 -14.46
N LYS A 194 -1.74 -6.78 -15.44
CA LYS A 194 -2.15 -7.85 -16.36
C LYS A 194 -0.97 -8.24 -17.23
N VAL A 195 -0.92 -9.52 -17.61
CA VAL A 195 0.03 -9.97 -18.60
C VAL A 195 -0.50 -9.55 -19.97
N ASP A 196 0.03 -8.46 -20.48
CA ASP A 196 -0.24 -7.89 -21.80
C ASP A 196 0.95 -8.11 -22.75
N GLU A 197 0.90 -7.52 -23.93
CA GLU A 197 1.96 -7.67 -24.93
C GLU A 197 3.32 -7.15 -24.43
N PRO A 198 3.47 -5.95 -23.85
CA PRO A 198 4.73 -5.46 -23.30
C PRO A 198 5.31 -6.38 -22.21
N VAL A 199 4.48 -6.83 -21.28
CA VAL A 199 4.90 -7.77 -20.22
C VAL A 199 5.37 -9.08 -20.83
N THR A 200 4.61 -9.64 -21.78
CA THR A 200 4.98 -10.88 -22.46
C THR A 200 6.30 -10.75 -23.22
N ALA A 201 6.48 -9.67 -23.97
CA ALA A 201 7.71 -9.39 -24.70
C ALA A 201 8.92 -9.28 -23.76
N GLN A 202 8.76 -8.63 -22.61
CA GLN A 202 9.83 -8.52 -21.62
C GLN A 202 10.19 -9.89 -20.99
N VAL A 203 9.19 -10.72 -20.67
CA VAL A 203 9.42 -12.08 -20.13
C VAL A 203 10.16 -12.94 -21.15
N ILE A 204 9.77 -12.89 -22.44
CA ILE A 204 10.47 -13.61 -23.52
C ILE A 204 11.92 -13.11 -23.65
N SER A 205 12.13 -11.80 -23.67
CA SER A 205 13.47 -11.21 -23.74
C SER A 205 14.36 -11.66 -22.58
N ASN A 206 13.83 -11.63 -21.36
CA ASN A 206 14.53 -12.10 -20.16
C ASN A 206 14.88 -13.59 -20.27
N ALA A 207 13.94 -14.44 -20.69
CA ALA A 207 14.14 -15.87 -20.86
C ALA A 207 15.28 -16.16 -21.86
N LEU A 208 15.26 -15.49 -23.02
CA LEU A 208 16.31 -15.62 -24.02
C LEU A 208 17.69 -15.18 -23.51
N ALA A 209 17.78 -14.04 -22.82
CA ALA A 209 19.00 -13.53 -22.24
C ALA A 209 19.60 -14.51 -21.19
N ILE A 210 18.73 -15.05 -20.32
CA ILE A 210 19.16 -16.04 -19.31
C ILE A 210 19.66 -17.31 -19.99
N VAL A 211 18.93 -17.84 -20.96
CA VAL A 211 19.32 -19.09 -21.66
C VAL A 211 20.58 -18.88 -22.49
N GLU A 212 20.75 -17.72 -23.11
CA GLU A 212 22.00 -17.39 -23.79
C GLU A 212 23.18 -17.40 -22.82
N ARG A 213 23.02 -16.86 -21.62
CA ARG A 213 24.03 -16.92 -20.56
C ARG A 213 24.28 -18.36 -20.09
N GLN A 214 23.22 -19.14 -19.83
CA GLN A 214 23.32 -20.54 -19.38
C GLN A 214 24.10 -21.40 -20.36
N THR A 215 23.92 -21.17 -21.67
CA THR A 215 24.47 -21.96 -22.76
C THR A 215 25.63 -21.25 -23.46
N GLY A 216 26.21 -20.18 -22.88
CA GLY A 216 27.20 -19.33 -23.51
C GLY A 216 28.55 -20.04 -23.68
N PHE A 217 29.14 -19.90 -24.84
CA PHE A 217 30.49 -20.45 -25.12
C PHE A 217 31.30 -19.57 -26.09
N THR A 218 32.60 -19.74 -26.08
CA THR A 218 33.53 -19.33 -27.14
C THR A 218 34.11 -20.58 -27.78
N ARG A 219 34.46 -20.51 -29.06
CA ARG A 219 35.16 -21.60 -29.73
C ARG A 219 36.67 -21.31 -29.75
N GLU A 220 37.47 -22.24 -29.25
CA GLU A 220 38.91 -22.26 -29.43
C GLU A 220 39.29 -23.54 -30.18
N GLY A 221 39.52 -23.41 -31.48
CA GLY A 221 39.60 -24.54 -32.37
C GLY A 221 38.30 -25.33 -32.42
N GLU A 222 38.36 -26.59 -32.08
CA GLU A 222 37.18 -27.47 -32.02
C GLU A 222 36.52 -27.47 -30.64
N GLU A 223 37.15 -26.94 -29.59
CA GLU A 223 36.65 -27.01 -28.23
C GLU A 223 35.69 -25.85 -27.90
N LEU A 224 34.60 -26.15 -27.19
CA LEU A 224 33.71 -25.13 -26.60
C LEU A 224 34.21 -24.77 -25.21
N LYS A 225 34.59 -23.50 -25.03
CA LYS A 225 34.93 -22.97 -23.71
C LYS A 225 33.78 -22.17 -23.12
N PRO A 226 33.38 -22.48 -21.86
CA PRO A 226 32.30 -21.76 -21.23
C PRO A 226 32.63 -20.27 -21.05
N ARG A 227 31.67 -19.37 -21.32
CA ARG A 227 31.74 -17.96 -20.98
C ARG A 227 31.42 -17.74 -19.47
N LEU A 228 31.65 -16.54 -18.97
CA LEU A 228 31.27 -16.18 -17.62
C LEU A 228 29.75 -16.37 -17.41
N GLY A 229 29.37 -17.13 -16.39
CA GLY A 229 27.98 -17.45 -16.08
C GLY A 229 27.37 -18.63 -16.83
N THR A 230 28.14 -19.30 -17.68
CA THR A 230 27.71 -20.53 -18.34
C THR A 230 27.52 -21.65 -17.31
N GLN A 231 26.40 -22.35 -17.41
CA GLN A 231 26.15 -23.58 -16.67
C GLN A 231 26.66 -24.76 -17.50
N LYS A 232 27.78 -25.34 -17.09
CA LYS A 232 28.54 -26.35 -17.88
C LYS A 232 27.67 -27.54 -18.28
N ASP A 233 26.65 -27.89 -17.49
CA ASP A 233 25.72 -28.99 -17.75
C ASP A 233 24.90 -28.80 -19.03
N PHE A 234 24.75 -27.55 -19.51
CA PHE A 234 24.04 -27.23 -20.75
C PHE A 234 24.93 -27.25 -22.01
N LEU A 235 26.26 -27.22 -21.88
CA LEU A 235 27.16 -27.18 -23.04
C LEU A 235 26.99 -28.36 -23.98
N PRO A 236 26.82 -29.64 -23.53
CA PRO A 236 26.65 -30.77 -24.41
C PRO A 236 25.45 -30.63 -25.36
N PHE A 237 24.40 -29.93 -24.94
CA PHE A 237 23.20 -29.77 -25.76
C PHE A 237 23.36 -28.77 -26.90
N VAL A 238 24.32 -27.82 -26.81
CA VAL A 238 24.64 -26.85 -27.86
C VAL A 238 25.91 -27.19 -28.63
N ASP A 239 26.66 -28.25 -28.25
CA ASP A 239 27.84 -28.72 -28.95
C ASP A 239 27.45 -29.61 -30.13
N GLU A 240 27.64 -29.13 -31.35
CA GLU A 240 27.26 -29.86 -32.57
C GLU A 240 28.05 -31.18 -32.79
N ARG A 241 29.13 -31.40 -32.07
CA ARG A 241 29.94 -32.62 -32.11
C ARG A 241 29.37 -33.75 -31.27
N VAL A 242 28.53 -33.40 -30.28
CA VAL A 242 27.86 -34.37 -29.41
C VAL A 242 26.51 -34.74 -30.03
N PRO A 243 26.15 -36.00 -30.21
CA PRO A 243 24.81 -36.34 -30.68
C PRO A 243 23.71 -35.73 -29.82
N LEU A 244 22.65 -35.25 -30.45
CA LEU A 244 21.45 -34.78 -29.76
C LEU A 244 20.27 -35.71 -30.06
N GLY A 245 20.31 -36.88 -29.43
CA GLY A 245 19.23 -37.86 -29.52
C GLY A 245 18.08 -37.53 -28.56
N GLU A 246 17.14 -38.44 -28.48
CA GLU A 246 15.94 -38.31 -27.63
C GLU A 246 16.29 -38.15 -26.14
N ALA A 247 17.21 -39.01 -25.67
CA ALA A 247 17.66 -39.00 -24.28
C ALA A 247 18.34 -37.68 -23.88
N GLU A 248 19.14 -37.08 -24.77
CA GLU A 248 19.80 -35.80 -24.54
C GLU A 248 18.78 -34.66 -24.53
N ILE A 249 17.78 -34.69 -25.41
CA ILE A 249 16.68 -33.69 -25.43
C ILE A 249 15.89 -33.77 -24.13
N GLU A 250 15.47 -34.97 -23.69
CA GLU A 250 14.76 -35.13 -22.43
C GLU A 250 15.59 -34.65 -21.23
N LYS A 251 16.89 -34.97 -21.22
CA LYS A 251 17.82 -34.52 -20.18
C LYS A 251 17.92 -32.98 -20.12
N ALA A 252 18.02 -32.32 -21.28
CA ALA A 252 18.07 -30.86 -21.37
C ALA A 252 16.78 -30.22 -20.80
N ILE A 253 15.62 -30.79 -21.14
CA ILE A 253 14.33 -30.31 -20.66
C ILE A 253 14.20 -30.50 -19.15
N LYS A 254 14.48 -31.70 -18.63
CA LYS A 254 14.45 -31.99 -17.18
C LYS A 254 15.37 -31.07 -16.41
N LEU A 255 16.58 -30.84 -16.91
CA LEU A 255 17.53 -29.91 -16.28
C LEU A 255 16.98 -28.48 -16.24
N GLN A 256 16.35 -28.02 -17.33
CA GLN A 256 15.78 -26.65 -17.37
C GLN A 256 14.56 -26.50 -16.44
N PHE A 257 13.67 -27.50 -16.42
CA PHE A 257 12.55 -27.52 -15.47
C PHE A 257 13.01 -27.46 -14.01
N ALA A 258 14.01 -28.28 -13.66
CA ALA A 258 14.61 -28.27 -12.33
C ALA A 258 15.25 -26.92 -11.97
N ARG A 259 15.87 -26.22 -12.95
CA ARG A 259 16.51 -24.91 -12.73
C ARG A 259 15.54 -23.74 -12.64
N VAL A 260 14.48 -23.76 -13.48
CA VAL A 260 13.56 -22.63 -13.63
C VAL A 260 12.34 -22.79 -12.73
N LEU A 261 11.78 -24.01 -12.62
CA LEU A 261 10.54 -24.31 -11.91
C LEU A 261 10.73 -25.12 -10.63
N GLU A 262 11.96 -25.59 -10.36
CA GLU A 262 12.32 -26.41 -9.19
C GLU A 262 11.48 -27.70 -9.07
N ARG A 263 11.05 -28.23 -10.22
CA ARG A 263 10.33 -29.50 -10.33
C ARG A 263 10.70 -30.27 -11.60
N GLU A 264 10.36 -31.54 -11.61
CA GLU A 264 10.41 -32.34 -12.83
C GLU A 264 9.23 -32.01 -13.77
N PRO A 265 9.40 -32.13 -15.10
CA PRO A 265 8.28 -32.06 -16.04
C PRO A 265 7.34 -33.27 -15.86
N THR A 266 6.05 -33.08 -16.07
CA THR A 266 5.10 -34.17 -16.22
C THR A 266 5.40 -34.94 -17.53
N GLY A 267 4.84 -36.15 -17.68
CA GLY A 267 5.00 -36.91 -18.91
C GLY A 267 4.57 -36.18 -20.18
N ASP A 268 3.42 -35.49 -20.09
CA ASP A 268 2.86 -34.69 -21.19
C ASP A 268 3.72 -33.45 -21.50
N GLU A 269 4.25 -32.79 -20.46
CA GLU A 269 5.17 -31.65 -20.64
C GLU A 269 6.45 -32.11 -21.30
N LEU A 270 7.05 -33.19 -20.82
CA LEU A 270 8.28 -33.74 -21.37
C LEU A 270 8.11 -34.07 -22.87
N GLN A 271 7.02 -34.75 -23.23
CA GLN A 271 6.71 -35.09 -24.61
C GLN A 271 6.53 -33.84 -25.49
N ARG A 272 5.75 -32.85 -25.02
CA ARG A 272 5.51 -31.59 -25.76
C ARG A 272 6.78 -30.78 -25.95
N PHE A 273 7.58 -30.62 -24.91
CA PHE A 273 8.83 -29.86 -24.99
C PHE A 273 9.90 -30.58 -25.81
N ALA A 274 9.93 -31.89 -25.78
CA ALA A 274 10.83 -32.68 -26.65
C ALA A 274 10.48 -32.54 -28.13
N ALA A 275 9.19 -32.64 -28.49
CA ALA A 275 8.72 -32.38 -29.85
C ALA A 275 9.02 -30.94 -30.30
N PHE A 276 8.81 -29.95 -29.41
CA PHE A 276 9.10 -28.55 -29.67
C PHE A 276 10.60 -28.31 -29.90
N MET A 277 11.47 -28.92 -29.10
CA MET A 277 12.92 -28.83 -29.28
C MET A 277 13.39 -29.47 -30.58
N LYS A 278 12.89 -30.66 -30.93
CA LYS A 278 13.18 -31.33 -32.21
C LYS A 278 12.83 -30.42 -33.39
N LYS A 279 11.65 -29.79 -33.36
CA LYS A 279 11.18 -28.86 -34.38
C LYS A 279 12.09 -27.64 -34.48
N ASN A 280 12.36 -26.95 -33.37
CA ASN A 280 13.18 -25.76 -33.36
C ASN A 280 14.63 -26.00 -33.81
N VAL A 281 15.21 -27.15 -33.45
CA VAL A 281 16.54 -27.54 -33.90
C VAL A 281 16.57 -27.79 -35.42
N ALA A 282 15.53 -28.40 -35.99
CA ALA A 282 15.42 -28.59 -37.43
C ALA A 282 15.25 -27.30 -38.21
N GLU A 283 14.51 -26.34 -37.67
CA GLU A 283 14.18 -25.06 -38.34
C GLU A 283 15.26 -23.96 -38.14
N ALA A 284 15.82 -23.84 -36.93
CA ALA A 284 16.72 -22.74 -36.56
C ALA A 284 18.20 -23.17 -36.36
N GLY A 285 18.48 -24.46 -36.51
CA GLY A 285 19.77 -25.04 -36.19
C GLY A 285 19.91 -25.33 -34.69
N ARG A 286 20.99 -26.06 -34.36
CA ARG A 286 21.12 -26.65 -33.02
C ARG A 286 21.15 -25.64 -31.88
N VAL A 287 22.05 -24.67 -31.96
CA VAL A 287 22.30 -23.70 -30.90
C VAL A 287 21.05 -22.86 -30.66
N ALA A 288 20.47 -22.28 -31.71
CA ALA A 288 19.28 -21.44 -31.60
C ALA A 288 18.03 -22.27 -31.21
N GLY A 289 17.83 -23.44 -31.82
CA GLY A 289 16.69 -24.31 -31.52
C GLY A 289 16.66 -24.82 -30.08
N VAL A 290 17.83 -25.21 -29.54
CA VAL A 290 17.93 -25.58 -28.11
C VAL A 290 17.63 -24.36 -27.23
N ARG A 291 18.21 -23.20 -27.51
CA ARG A 291 17.99 -21.96 -26.73
C ARG A 291 16.53 -21.55 -26.71
N TYR A 292 15.85 -21.53 -27.86
CA TYR A 292 14.41 -21.19 -27.92
C TYR A 292 13.56 -22.15 -27.12
N SER A 293 13.89 -23.44 -27.17
CA SER A 293 13.13 -24.45 -26.45
C SER A 293 13.34 -24.39 -24.94
N LEU A 294 14.56 -24.12 -24.47
CA LEU A 294 14.85 -23.90 -23.06
C LEU A 294 14.21 -22.60 -22.54
N ALA A 295 14.19 -21.53 -23.37
CA ALA A 295 13.54 -20.27 -23.01
C ALA A 295 12.03 -20.41 -22.82
N ALA A 296 11.39 -21.31 -23.57
CA ALA A 296 9.95 -21.55 -23.44
C ALA A 296 9.52 -22.06 -22.04
N VAL A 297 10.41 -22.67 -21.26
CA VAL A 297 10.14 -23.12 -19.90
C VAL A 297 9.83 -21.95 -18.96
N PHE A 298 10.43 -20.78 -19.18
CA PHE A 298 10.15 -19.56 -18.40
C PHE A 298 8.74 -19.00 -18.64
N LEU A 299 8.10 -19.39 -19.75
CA LEU A 299 6.76 -18.92 -20.12
C LEU A 299 5.67 -19.82 -19.53
N LEU A 300 6.04 -20.89 -18.82
CA LEU A 300 5.06 -21.69 -18.13
C LEU A 300 4.37 -20.89 -17.01
N PRO A 301 3.08 -21.15 -16.79
CA PRO A 301 2.29 -20.32 -15.87
C PRO A 301 2.87 -20.18 -14.46
N GLU A 302 3.55 -21.19 -13.94
CA GLU A 302 4.17 -21.15 -12.60
C GLU A 302 5.32 -20.15 -12.45
N GLY A 303 5.92 -19.71 -13.55
CA GLY A 303 6.93 -18.65 -13.56
C GLY A 303 6.34 -17.24 -13.48
N ILE A 304 5.04 -17.10 -13.75
CA ILE A 304 4.35 -15.82 -13.96
C ILE A 304 3.18 -15.64 -13.01
N PHE A 305 2.50 -16.72 -12.61
CA PHE A 305 1.26 -16.67 -11.85
C PHE A 305 1.33 -17.42 -10.53
N ARG A 306 0.53 -16.92 -9.58
CA ARG A 306 0.18 -17.60 -8.32
C ARG A 306 -1.25 -18.09 -8.44
N TYR A 307 -1.47 -19.34 -8.06
CA TYR A 307 -2.79 -19.95 -8.05
C TYR A 307 -3.35 -19.99 -6.64
N GLU A 308 -4.61 -19.62 -6.53
CA GLU A 308 -5.42 -19.70 -5.33
C GLU A 308 -6.82 -20.15 -5.75
N LEU A 309 -6.89 -21.31 -6.38
CA LEU A 309 -8.11 -21.85 -6.98
C LEU A 309 -8.89 -22.75 -6.02
N GLY A 310 -8.16 -23.47 -5.18
CA GLY A 310 -8.69 -24.53 -4.35
C GLY A 310 -8.86 -25.84 -5.09
N SER A 311 -8.96 -26.93 -4.36
CA SER A 311 -9.10 -28.28 -4.89
C SER A 311 -10.01 -29.15 -4.02
N GLY A 312 -10.55 -30.23 -4.60
CA GLY A 312 -11.41 -31.15 -3.89
C GLY A 312 -12.90 -30.79 -3.96
N SER A 313 -13.69 -31.39 -3.07
CA SER A 313 -15.13 -31.17 -3.01
C SER A 313 -15.50 -29.85 -2.34
N VAL A 314 -16.64 -29.31 -2.76
CA VAL A 314 -17.25 -28.15 -2.08
C VAL A 314 -17.76 -28.58 -0.71
N ASP A 315 -17.44 -27.84 0.33
CA ASP A 315 -17.94 -28.09 1.69
C ASP A 315 -19.43 -27.69 1.87
N ASP A 316 -19.97 -27.95 3.04
CA ASP A 316 -21.36 -27.64 3.40
C ASP A 316 -21.69 -26.12 3.36
N LYS A 317 -20.66 -25.27 3.49
CA LYS A 317 -20.76 -23.81 3.35
C LYS A 317 -20.58 -23.32 1.90
N GLY A 318 -20.40 -24.22 0.96
CA GLY A 318 -20.23 -23.90 -0.47
C GLY A 318 -18.84 -23.42 -0.83
N ARG A 319 -17.80 -23.82 -0.09
CA ARG A 319 -16.42 -23.39 -0.26
C ARG A 319 -15.52 -24.55 -0.67
N VAL A 320 -14.44 -24.26 -1.36
CA VAL A 320 -13.33 -25.19 -1.60
C VAL A 320 -12.11 -24.73 -0.83
N ARG A 321 -11.40 -25.67 -0.24
CA ARG A 321 -10.13 -25.41 0.42
C ARG A 321 -9.02 -25.28 -0.62
N LEU A 322 -8.06 -24.40 -0.39
CA LEU A 322 -6.82 -24.38 -1.17
C LEU A 322 -6.10 -25.74 -1.03
N SER A 323 -5.49 -26.21 -2.09
CA SER A 323 -4.64 -27.41 -2.01
C SER A 323 -3.47 -27.21 -1.06
N PRO A 324 -2.91 -28.25 -0.46
CA PRO A 324 -1.72 -28.13 0.39
C PRO A 324 -0.56 -27.42 -0.30
N GLN A 325 -0.38 -27.60 -1.60
CA GLN A 325 0.65 -26.96 -2.40
C GLN A 325 0.37 -25.47 -2.60
N GLU A 326 -0.90 -25.08 -2.86
CA GLU A 326 -1.29 -23.67 -2.92
C GLU A 326 -1.10 -22.97 -1.57
N ILE A 327 -1.40 -23.65 -0.45
CA ILE A 327 -1.18 -23.13 0.91
C ILE A 327 0.31 -22.93 1.16
N ALA A 328 1.17 -23.92 0.85
CA ALA A 328 2.62 -23.80 1.00
C ALA A 328 3.17 -22.63 0.19
N ALA A 329 2.77 -22.49 -1.07
CA ALA A 329 3.18 -21.40 -1.94
C ALA A 329 2.68 -20.03 -1.39
N ALA A 330 1.42 -19.94 -0.97
CA ALA A 330 0.85 -18.69 -0.47
C ALA A 330 1.52 -18.23 0.83
N ILE A 331 1.85 -19.14 1.75
CA ILE A 331 2.58 -18.82 3.00
C ILE A 331 4.00 -18.33 2.67
N SER A 332 4.74 -19.09 1.86
CA SER A 332 6.12 -18.75 1.52
C SER A 332 6.19 -17.40 0.80
N LEU A 333 5.46 -17.26 -0.31
CA LEU A 333 5.41 -16.01 -1.07
C LEU A 333 4.85 -14.84 -0.24
N GLY A 334 3.97 -15.12 0.71
CA GLY A 334 3.40 -14.13 1.63
C GLY A 334 4.38 -13.59 2.67
N LEU A 335 5.52 -14.24 2.90
CA LEU A 335 6.51 -13.85 3.91
C LEU A 335 7.90 -13.61 3.32
N THR A 336 8.33 -14.43 2.35
CA THR A 336 9.71 -14.45 1.86
C THR A 336 9.90 -13.92 0.44
N ASP A 337 8.83 -13.73 -0.33
CA ASP A 337 8.83 -13.49 -1.78
C ASP A 337 9.47 -14.64 -2.59
N ASP A 338 9.67 -15.79 -1.99
CA ASP A 338 10.38 -16.90 -2.61
C ASP A 338 9.57 -18.20 -2.53
N ARG A 339 9.97 -19.20 -3.32
CA ARG A 339 9.33 -20.51 -3.34
C ARG A 339 9.37 -21.18 -1.95
N PRO A 340 8.44 -22.12 -1.70
CA PRO A 340 8.42 -22.85 -0.44
C PRO A 340 9.73 -23.61 -0.22
N PRO A 341 10.37 -23.49 0.95
CA PRO A 341 11.52 -24.31 1.30
C PRO A 341 11.10 -25.78 1.36
N ALA A 342 12.05 -26.71 1.12
CA ALA A 342 11.79 -28.14 0.99
C ALA A 342 10.98 -28.73 2.16
N TRP A 343 11.21 -28.26 3.40
CA TRP A 343 10.45 -28.71 4.56
C TRP A 343 8.97 -28.32 4.50
N LEU A 344 8.64 -27.14 3.93
CA LEU A 344 7.26 -26.66 3.81
C LEU A 344 6.51 -27.44 2.72
N THR A 345 7.18 -27.74 1.60
CA THR A 345 6.66 -28.62 0.55
C THR A 345 6.44 -30.05 1.09
N SER A 346 7.39 -30.56 1.90
CA SER A 346 7.26 -31.87 2.54
C SER A 346 6.06 -31.91 3.50
N ALA A 347 5.84 -30.85 4.29
CA ALA A 347 4.70 -30.75 5.20
C ALA A 347 3.36 -30.80 4.41
N ALA A 348 3.28 -30.05 3.30
CA ALA A 348 2.13 -30.08 2.39
C ALA A 348 1.84 -31.51 1.89
N ASN A 349 2.86 -32.23 1.44
CA ASN A 349 2.73 -33.58 0.91
C ASN A 349 2.35 -34.64 1.98
N LYS A 350 2.61 -34.35 3.25
CA LYS A 350 2.26 -35.23 4.39
C LYS A 350 0.87 -34.96 4.98
N GLY A 351 0.10 -34.00 4.43
CA GLY A 351 -1.21 -33.65 4.95
C GLY A 351 -1.17 -32.78 6.24
N GLU A 352 -0.01 -32.18 6.57
CA GLU A 352 0.10 -31.33 7.76
C GLU A 352 -0.77 -30.06 7.65
N PHE A 353 -1.23 -29.71 6.44
CA PHE A 353 -2.08 -28.55 6.16
C PHE A 353 -3.58 -28.86 6.07
N ASP A 354 -4.00 -30.05 6.47
CA ASP A 354 -5.43 -30.43 6.47
C ASP A 354 -6.21 -29.67 7.56
N THR A 355 -5.52 -29.14 8.57
CA THR A 355 -6.10 -28.37 9.67
C THR A 355 -5.58 -26.92 9.69
N GLU A 356 -6.36 -25.99 10.29
CA GLU A 356 -5.91 -24.62 10.54
C GLU A 356 -4.67 -24.59 11.46
N GLU A 357 -4.63 -25.47 12.48
CA GLU A 357 -3.51 -25.51 13.42
C GLU A 357 -2.22 -26.00 12.75
N GLY A 358 -2.28 -26.97 11.84
CA GLY A 358 -1.12 -27.41 11.06
C GLY A 358 -0.57 -26.26 10.20
N VAL A 359 -1.45 -25.49 9.57
CA VAL A 359 -1.05 -24.28 8.83
C VAL A 359 -0.45 -23.24 9.76
N ALA A 360 -1.08 -22.96 10.91
CA ALA A 360 -0.57 -22.02 11.89
C ALA A 360 0.82 -22.43 12.43
N ALA A 361 1.03 -23.73 12.67
CA ALA A 361 2.34 -24.26 13.09
C ALA A 361 3.42 -24.05 12.01
N ALA A 362 3.08 -24.25 10.74
CA ALA A 362 4.00 -24.01 9.63
C ALA A 362 4.36 -22.51 9.50
N VAL A 363 3.39 -21.61 9.65
CA VAL A 363 3.64 -20.16 9.64
C VAL A 363 4.55 -19.76 10.80
N ARG A 364 4.29 -20.25 12.03
CA ARG A 364 5.17 -20.00 13.19
C ARG A 364 6.59 -20.51 12.93
N LYS A 365 6.73 -21.70 12.39
CA LYS A 365 8.04 -22.29 12.05
C LYS A 365 8.78 -21.45 11.01
N LEU A 366 8.10 -20.96 9.99
CA LEU A 366 8.71 -20.11 8.97
C LEU A 366 9.12 -18.75 9.55
N LEU A 367 8.29 -18.14 10.41
CA LEU A 367 8.62 -16.90 11.11
C LEU A 367 9.85 -17.05 12.02
N ALA A 368 9.96 -18.18 12.71
CA ALA A 368 11.06 -18.48 13.62
C ALA A 368 12.38 -18.88 12.91
N ASP A 369 12.33 -19.26 11.63
CA ASP A 369 13.53 -19.68 10.89
C ASP A 369 14.42 -18.48 10.58
N SER A 370 15.52 -18.34 11.33
CA SER A 370 16.48 -17.24 11.16
C SER A 370 17.30 -17.31 9.86
N LYS A 371 17.30 -18.45 9.18
CA LYS A 371 18.00 -18.63 7.88
C LYS A 371 17.19 -18.05 6.72
N LEU A 372 15.88 -17.90 6.89
CA LEU A 372 15.00 -17.35 5.87
C LEU A 372 14.79 -15.85 6.08
N GLN A 373 15.05 -15.07 5.05
CA GLN A 373 14.70 -13.65 5.05
C GLN A 373 13.18 -13.49 4.89
N LYS A 374 12.61 -12.55 5.60
CA LYS A 374 11.18 -12.25 5.58
C LYS A 374 10.94 -10.78 5.19
N PRO A 375 11.36 -10.38 3.96
CA PRO A 375 11.36 -8.97 3.54
C PRO A 375 9.96 -8.36 3.52
N ARG A 376 8.92 -9.19 3.41
CA ARG A 376 7.54 -8.71 3.37
C ARG A 376 7.07 -8.09 4.66
N ILE A 377 7.68 -8.44 5.81
CA ILE A 377 7.31 -7.83 7.09
C ILE A 377 7.73 -6.36 7.10
N LEU A 378 8.97 -6.04 6.78
CA LEU A 378 9.43 -4.65 6.69
C LEU A 378 8.70 -3.88 5.57
N ARG A 379 8.49 -4.54 4.40
CA ARG A 379 7.75 -3.95 3.28
C ARG A 379 6.32 -3.57 3.66
N PHE A 380 5.63 -4.37 4.47
CA PHE A 380 4.32 -4.01 4.99
C PHE A 380 4.36 -2.64 5.66
N PHE A 381 5.31 -2.39 6.54
CA PHE A 381 5.42 -1.11 7.25
C PHE A 381 5.86 0.04 6.34
N ARG A 382 6.77 -0.20 5.39
CA ARG A 382 7.15 0.80 4.38
C ARG A 382 5.93 1.27 3.59
N GLU A 383 5.12 0.35 3.11
CA GLU A 383 3.92 0.65 2.34
C GLU A 383 2.79 1.21 3.22
N TYR A 384 2.62 0.70 4.43
CA TYR A 384 1.62 1.17 5.38
C TYR A 384 1.85 2.63 5.79
N PHE A 385 3.06 2.96 6.22
CA PHE A 385 3.42 4.32 6.63
C PHE A 385 3.76 5.24 5.43
N GLY A 386 4.23 4.67 4.33
CA GLY A 386 4.60 5.40 3.12
C GLY A 386 5.85 6.29 3.27
N TYR A 387 6.67 6.08 4.30
CA TYR A 387 7.84 6.92 4.57
C TYR A 387 8.96 6.78 3.51
N GLU A 388 8.99 5.70 2.74
CA GLU A 388 9.91 5.50 1.62
C GLU A 388 9.73 6.57 0.53
N GLN A 389 8.54 7.18 0.41
CA GLN A 389 8.28 8.29 -0.50
C GLN A 389 9.18 9.51 -0.24
N ALA A 390 9.81 9.61 0.93
CA ALA A 390 10.81 10.64 1.21
C ALA A 390 11.96 10.65 0.19
N LEU A 391 12.26 9.52 -0.46
CA LEU A 391 13.26 9.41 -1.52
C LEU A 391 12.84 10.11 -2.83
N GLU A 392 11.54 10.29 -3.03
CA GLU A 392 10.94 10.81 -4.26
C GLU A 392 10.50 12.28 -4.11
N VAL A 393 10.37 12.77 -2.88
CA VAL A 393 9.98 14.15 -2.63
C VAL A 393 11.16 15.08 -2.92
N PHE A 394 11.04 15.86 -3.99
CA PHE A 394 12.02 16.92 -4.28
C PHE A 394 12.05 17.94 -3.14
N LYS A 395 13.23 18.38 -2.73
CA LYS A 395 13.45 19.39 -1.69
C LYS A 395 14.39 20.49 -2.19
N GLU A 396 14.02 21.73 -1.91
CA GLU A 396 14.90 22.89 -2.02
C GLU A 396 15.98 22.81 -0.93
N THR A 397 17.20 22.39 -1.31
CA THR A 397 18.28 22.09 -0.35
C THR A 397 19.22 23.26 -0.08
N LYS A 398 18.94 24.44 -0.63
CA LYS A 398 19.79 25.63 -0.45
C LYS A 398 20.08 25.92 1.03
N ASP A 399 19.05 25.81 1.86
CA ASP A 399 19.14 26.05 3.31
C ASP A 399 19.38 24.77 4.12
N MET A 400 19.51 23.62 3.45
CA MET A 400 19.67 22.30 4.05
C MET A 400 20.69 21.44 3.27
N PRO A 401 21.95 21.84 3.14
CA PRO A 401 22.94 21.14 2.30
C PRO A 401 23.26 19.72 2.79
N GLY A 402 22.88 19.39 4.03
CA GLY A 402 23.03 18.04 4.60
C GLY A 402 21.84 17.12 4.37
N HIS A 403 20.85 17.49 3.53
CA HIS A 403 19.68 16.67 3.27
C HIS A 403 20.05 15.31 2.66
N ASP A 404 19.72 14.23 3.38
CA ASP A 404 19.97 12.84 2.98
C ASP A 404 18.76 11.95 3.32
N PRO A 405 17.73 11.92 2.47
CA PRO A 405 16.52 11.17 2.73
C PRO A 405 16.75 9.65 2.77
N ARG A 406 17.79 9.14 2.08
CA ARG A 406 18.14 7.71 2.12
C ARG A 406 18.58 7.30 3.50
N ALA A 407 19.45 8.07 4.15
CA ALA A 407 19.87 7.79 5.52
C ALA A 407 18.69 7.74 6.48
N LEU A 408 17.74 8.68 6.34
CA LEU A 408 16.54 8.74 7.20
C LEU A 408 15.58 7.57 6.97
N VAL A 409 15.41 7.12 5.74
CA VAL A 409 14.59 5.95 5.41
C VAL A 409 15.22 4.69 6.00
N GLU A 410 16.53 4.49 5.82
CA GLU A 410 17.26 3.35 6.38
C GLU A 410 17.22 3.33 7.91
N ASP A 411 17.28 4.48 8.58
CA ASP A 411 17.18 4.56 10.04
C ASP A 411 15.75 4.23 10.52
N THR A 412 14.73 4.63 9.76
CA THR A 412 13.36 4.23 10.05
C THR A 412 13.14 2.74 9.86
N ASP A 413 13.76 2.13 8.84
CA ASP A 413 13.76 0.67 8.66
C ASP A 413 14.36 -0.06 9.86
N ARG A 414 15.47 0.45 10.38
CA ARG A 414 16.12 -0.12 11.60
C ARG A 414 15.22 -0.02 12.81
N LEU A 415 14.56 1.14 13.00
CA LEU A 415 13.63 1.32 14.11
C LEU A 415 12.44 0.36 14.02
N ILE A 416 11.83 0.21 12.86
CA ILE A 416 10.74 -0.73 12.64
C ILE A 416 11.20 -2.16 12.89
N THR A 417 12.36 -2.54 12.33
CA THR A 417 12.95 -3.87 12.53
C THR A 417 13.17 -4.15 14.00
N TYR A 418 13.76 -3.20 14.73
CA TYR A 418 13.98 -3.30 16.17
C TYR A 418 12.67 -3.52 16.94
N ILE A 419 11.60 -2.77 16.65
CA ILE A 419 10.30 -2.92 17.33
C ILE A 419 9.65 -4.27 17.00
N VAL A 420 9.71 -4.69 15.73
CA VAL A 420 9.13 -5.97 15.28
C VAL A 420 9.89 -7.17 15.83
N GLU A 421 11.20 -7.08 16.04
CA GLU A 421 12.00 -8.12 16.66
C GLU A 421 11.68 -8.27 18.17
N GLN A 422 11.32 -7.19 18.86
CA GLN A 422 10.81 -7.27 20.24
C GLN A 422 9.42 -7.92 20.30
N ASP A 423 8.63 -7.75 19.27
CA ASP A 423 7.31 -8.33 19.05
C ASP A 423 6.31 -8.14 20.21
N LYS A 424 6.37 -6.99 20.87
CA LYS A 424 5.51 -6.59 21.98
C LYS A 424 4.90 -5.23 21.73
N GLN A 425 3.59 -5.11 21.88
CA GLN A 425 2.82 -3.87 21.68
C GLN A 425 3.25 -3.13 20.40
N VAL A 426 3.45 -3.87 19.30
CA VAL A 426 4.14 -3.39 18.09
C VAL A 426 3.51 -2.10 17.57
N LEU A 427 2.18 -2.04 17.40
CA LEU A 427 1.52 -0.81 16.93
C LEU A 427 1.71 0.35 17.91
N ARG A 428 1.58 0.08 19.23
CA ARG A 428 1.77 1.11 20.25
C ARG A 428 3.18 1.69 20.20
N GLU A 429 4.20 0.83 20.16
CA GLU A 429 5.61 1.25 20.04
C GLU A 429 5.85 2.04 18.74
N LEU A 430 5.28 1.60 17.61
CA LEU A 430 5.37 2.32 16.35
C LEU A 430 4.72 3.72 16.39
N LEU A 431 3.76 3.94 17.27
CA LEU A 431 3.08 5.24 17.43
C LEU A 431 3.68 6.12 18.53
N THR A 432 4.36 5.54 19.54
CA THR A 432 4.70 6.31 20.75
C THR A 432 6.17 6.25 21.16
N THR A 433 7.00 5.38 20.59
CA THR A 433 8.42 5.29 20.97
C THR A 433 9.15 6.61 20.72
N ASN A 434 9.95 7.05 21.70
CA ASN A 434 10.85 8.19 21.52
C ASN A 434 12.23 7.76 20.99
N LYS A 435 12.40 6.49 20.58
CA LYS A 435 13.64 5.96 20.04
C LYS A 435 13.80 6.31 18.56
N ALA A 436 15.05 6.46 18.13
CA ALA A 436 15.42 6.61 16.73
C ALA A 436 16.78 5.98 16.48
N PHE A 437 16.98 5.45 15.28
CA PHE A 437 18.31 5.13 14.79
C PHE A 437 18.87 6.35 14.08
N VAL A 438 20.17 6.61 14.26
CA VAL A 438 20.93 7.70 13.64
C VAL A 438 22.27 7.13 13.17
N MET A 439 22.22 6.24 12.18
CA MET A 439 23.30 5.33 11.80
C MET A 439 23.57 5.27 10.29
N TYR A 440 23.56 6.41 9.59
CA TYR A 440 23.85 6.34 8.15
C TYR A 440 25.23 5.74 7.87
N LYS A 441 25.39 5.12 6.69
CA LYS A 441 26.63 4.50 6.26
C LYS A 441 27.76 5.55 6.22
N GLY A 442 28.84 5.30 6.96
CA GLY A 442 29.99 6.22 7.07
C GLY A 442 29.90 7.22 8.23
N ALA A 443 28.79 7.24 9.02
CA ALA A 443 28.66 8.14 10.15
C ALA A 443 29.78 8.00 11.19
N ALA A 444 30.17 6.77 11.53
CA ALA A 444 31.26 6.51 12.49
C ALA A 444 32.60 7.09 12.03
N GLU A 445 32.94 6.93 10.74
CA GLU A 445 34.17 7.49 10.18
C GLU A 445 34.13 9.01 10.14
N SER A 446 32.99 9.60 9.74
CA SER A 446 32.79 11.04 9.76
C SER A 446 32.89 11.62 11.17
N LYS A 447 32.27 10.98 12.17
CA LYS A 447 32.35 11.35 13.59
C LYS A 447 33.81 11.36 14.07
N LYS A 448 34.59 10.32 13.75
CA LYS A 448 36.00 10.23 14.11
C LYS A 448 36.83 11.36 13.50
N LYS A 449 36.70 11.58 12.18
CA LYS A 449 37.41 12.66 11.47
C LYS A 449 37.06 14.04 12.02
N ARG A 450 35.78 14.29 12.32
CA ARG A 450 35.31 15.55 12.92
C ARG A 450 35.93 15.78 14.30
N ALA A 451 35.98 14.74 15.16
CA ALA A 451 36.58 14.79 16.47
C ALA A 451 38.08 15.09 16.40
N GLU A 452 38.81 14.47 15.49
CA GLU A 452 40.24 14.71 15.25
C GLU A 452 40.51 16.16 14.81
N GLU A 453 39.74 16.70 13.86
CA GLU A 453 39.89 18.09 13.39
C GLU A 453 39.47 19.12 14.46
N LEU A 454 38.45 18.82 15.24
CA LEU A 454 38.05 19.67 16.37
C LEU A 454 39.15 19.73 17.41
N ALA A 455 39.70 18.59 17.81
CA ALA A 455 40.81 18.52 18.77
C ALA A 455 42.05 19.28 18.28
N LYS A 456 42.33 19.21 16.98
CA LYS A 456 43.44 19.97 16.35
C LYS A 456 43.15 21.47 16.41
N PHE A 457 41.93 21.91 16.05
CA PHE A 457 41.53 23.32 16.11
C PHE A 457 41.63 23.88 17.53
N GLU A 458 41.13 23.17 18.55
CA GLU A 458 41.21 23.60 19.94
C GLU A 458 42.65 23.69 20.43
N ARG A 459 43.54 22.79 20.03
CA ARG A 459 44.98 22.85 20.32
C ARG A 459 45.62 24.11 19.69
N GLU A 460 45.31 24.34 18.41
CA GLU A 460 45.84 25.52 17.68
C GLU A 460 45.30 26.85 18.26
N LYS A 461 44.04 26.89 18.65
CA LYS A 461 43.41 28.03 19.32
C LYS A 461 44.04 28.33 20.68
N LYS A 462 44.35 27.29 21.45
CA LYS A 462 45.05 27.43 22.72
C LYS A 462 46.46 27.99 22.54
N ASN A 463 47.16 27.59 21.46
CA ASN A 463 48.52 28.03 21.17
C ASN A 463 48.55 29.44 20.56
N ASN A 464 47.51 29.91 19.89
CA ASN A 464 47.41 31.19 19.21
C ASN A 464 45.99 31.81 19.37
N PRO A 465 45.61 32.25 20.58
CA PRO A 465 44.24 32.70 20.86
C PRO A 465 43.77 33.83 19.95
N GLU A 466 44.59 34.86 19.73
CA GLU A 466 44.22 36.02 18.90
C GLU A 466 43.97 35.63 17.41
N LYS A 467 44.75 34.70 16.87
CA LYS A 467 44.62 34.24 15.48
C LYS A 467 43.29 33.48 15.27
N TYR A 468 42.75 32.84 16.29
CA TYR A 468 41.59 31.97 16.22
C TYR A 468 40.36 32.53 16.94
N LYS A 469 40.40 33.83 17.43
CA LYS A 469 39.35 34.46 18.20
C LYS A 469 37.99 34.40 17.51
N ASP A 470 37.95 34.72 16.21
CA ASP A 470 36.73 34.75 15.40
C ASP A 470 36.63 33.63 14.37
N LYS A 471 37.50 32.63 14.47
CA LYS A 471 37.47 31.46 13.55
C LYS A 471 36.65 30.34 14.09
N LYS A 472 35.89 29.69 13.19
CA LYS A 472 35.20 28.42 13.44
C LYS A 472 36.04 27.27 12.92
N PRO A 473 35.99 26.08 13.54
CA PRO A 473 36.67 24.89 13.02
C PRO A 473 36.10 24.51 11.65
N ASN A 474 36.96 24.16 10.71
CA ASN A 474 36.54 23.58 9.44
C ASN A 474 36.46 22.06 9.64
N LEU A 475 35.27 21.58 9.97
CA LEU A 475 35.04 20.15 10.26
C LEU A 475 34.72 19.38 8.97
N PRO A 476 35.50 18.36 8.61
CA PRO A 476 35.20 17.52 7.48
C PRO A 476 33.99 16.61 7.75
N GLY A 477 33.32 16.21 6.67
CA GLY A 477 32.17 15.32 6.72
C GLY A 477 30.84 16.03 6.93
N ARG A 478 29.77 15.28 6.76
CA ARG A 478 28.40 15.79 6.92
C ARG A 478 27.93 15.59 8.35
N ALA A 479 27.47 16.66 8.99
CA ALA A 479 26.66 16.58 10.19
C ALA A 479 25.18 16.35 9.78
N VAL A 480 24.89 15.20 9.14
CA VAL A 480 23.57 14.89 8.57
C VAL A 480 22.49 15.06 9.62
N TYR A 481 22.68 14.45 10.77
CA TYR A 481 21.65 14.44 11.82
C TYR A 481 21.48 15.78 12.53
N GLU A 482 22.54 16.55 12.70
CA GLU A 482 22.44 17.94 13.21
C GLU A 482 21.53 18.79 12.33
N SER A 483 21.56 18.56 11.00
CA SER A 483 20.69 19.25 10.04
C SER A 483 19.20 18.98 10.30
N TYR A 484 18.87 17.86 10.94
CA TYR A 484 17.49 17.49 11.31
C TYR A 484 17.15 17.71 12.78
N ASN A 485 18.00 18.41 13.54
CA ASN A 485 17.90 18.56 14.99
C ASN A 485 17.87 17.19 15.71
N LEU A 486 18.71 16.27 15.24
CA LEU A 486 18.91 14.95 15.81
C LEU A 486 20.35 14.80 16.33
N PRO A 487 20.60 13.90 17.31
CA PRO A 487 21.96 13.60 17.79
C PRO A 487 22.86 13.13 16.65
N ASP A 488 24.09 13.59 16.59
CA ASP A 488 25.04 13.15 15.55
C ASP A 488 25.69 11.84 15.96
N PHE A 489 25.17 10.73 15.48
CA PHE A 489 25.68 9.37 15.64
C PHE A 489 26.13 9.05 17.09
N PRO A 490 25.22 8.93 18.06
CA PRO A 490 25.55 8.50 19.42
C PRO A 490 26.05 7.06 19.41
N ASP A 491 26.86 6.70 20.42
CA ASP A 491 27.46 5.37 20.51
C ASP A 491 26.41 4.30 20.82
N GLU A 492 25.38 4.66 21.60
CA GLU A 492 24.25 3.79 21.89
C GLU A 492 23.13 3.95 20.86
N GLN A 493 22.65 2.84 20.33
CA GLN A 493 21.59 2.77 19.33
C GLN A 493 20.55 1.70 19.70
N PRO A 494 19.26 1.96 19.56
CA PRO A 494 18.67 3.23 19.17
C PRO A 494 18.91 4.35 20.17
N ALA A 495 19.05 5.59 19.68
CA ALA A 495 19.14 6.75 20.53
C ALA A 495 17.77 7.10 21.12
N GLU A 496 17.72 7.52 22.40
CA GLU A 496 16.51 8.10 22.98
C GLU A 496 16.46 9.61 22.71
N LEU A 497 15.33 10.06 22.19
CA LEU A 497 15.05 11.45 21.86
C LEU A 497 14.14 12.09 22.93
N PRO A 498 14.11 13.43 23.06
CA PRO A 498 13.18 14.09 23.98
C PRO A 498 11.73 13.68 23.71
N GLN A 499 11.04 13.18 24.74
CA GLN A 499 9.66 12.68 24.62
C GLN A 499 8.65 13.75 24.23
N GLU A 500 8.94 15.00 24.54
CA GLU A 500 8.12 16.15 24.15
C GLU A 500 8.30 16.54 22.67
N GLN A 501 9.31 15.99 22.00
CA GLN A 501 9.62 16.29 20.59
C GLN A 501 9.39 15.14 19.64
N ARG A 502 9.48 13.88 20.11
CA ARG A 502 9.44 12.71 19.24
C ARG A 502 8.57 11.59 19.83
N ALA A 503 7.71 11.04 19.00
CA ALA A 503 6.87 9.88 19.32
C ALA A 503 6.58 9.06 18.06
N GLY A 504 7.09 7.84 18.00
CA GLY A 504 6.83 6.88 16.93
C GLY A 504 7.25 7.32 15.53
N ILE A 505 6.78 6.54 14.56
CA ILE A 505 7.15 6.68 13.14
C ILE A 505 6.65 8.00 12.54
N LEU A 506 5.48 8.49 12.98
CA LEU A 506 4.87 9.69 12.41
C LEU A 506 5.63 10.98 12.77
N THR A 507 6.58 10.90 13.69
CA THR A 507 7.49 12.01 14.00
C THR A 507 8.91 11.79 13.46
N GLN A 508 9.19 10.65 12.81
CA GLN A 508 10.48 10.46 12.16
C GLN A 508 10.60 11.37 10.93
N PRO A 509 11.78 11.97 10.69
CA PRO A 509 11.97 12.86 9.54
C PRO A 509 11.59 12.24 8.20
N SER A 510 11.84 10.94 7.99
CA SER A 510 11.45 10.24 6.76
C SER A 510 9.95 10.30 6.49
N TRP A 511 9.10 10.07 7.52
CA TRP A 511 7.65 10.15 7.37
C TRP A 511 7.19 11.60 7.16
N LEU A 512 7.74 12.54 7.91
CA LEU A 512 7.39 13.96 7.81
C LEU A 512 7.76 14.56 6.44
N ILE A 513 8.89 14.15 5.86
CA ILE A 513 9.32 14.52 4.50
C ILE A 513 8.39 13.87 3.47
N ALA A 514 8.11 12.58 3.58
CA ALA A 514 7.25 11.85 2.65
C ALA A 514 5.86 12.49 2.51
N TRP A 515 5.35 13.10 3.57
CA TRP A 515 4.04 13.77 3.63
C TRP A 515 4.19 15.30 3.75
N SER A 516 5.03 15.88 2.88
CA SER A 516 5.26 17.32 2.74
C SER A 516 5.48 17.69 1.26
N THR A 517 5.57 18.99 0.96
CA THR A 517 5.93 19.48 -0.38
C THR A 517 7.44 19.76 -0.50
N ALA A 518 7.87 20.33 -1.62
CA ALA A 518 9.25 20.73 -1.86
C ALA A 518 9.76 21.76 -0.84
N ASP A 519 8.91 22.66 -0.44
CA ASP A 519 9.23 23.91 0.29
C ASP A 519 8.37 24.13 1.54
N ASP A 520 7.33 23.33 1.75
CA ASP A 520 6.41 23.54 2.86
C ASP A 520 5.86 22.24 3.46
N ASN A 521 5.24 22.35 4.63
CA ASN A 521 4.46 21.29 5.26
C ASN A 521 3.19 20.98 4.46
N HIS A 522 2.61 19.82 4.74
CA HIS A 522 1.35 19.45 4.13
C HIS A 522 0.40 18.81 5.15
N ALA A 523 -0.13 19.64 6.06
CA ALA A 523 -1.06 19.17 7.11
C ALA A 523 -2.26 18.41 6.55
N ILE A 524 -2.78 18.80 5.39
CA ILE A 524 -3.91 18.14 4.72
C ILE A 524 -3.57 16.68 4.34
N LEU A 525 -2.41 16.44 3.70
CA LEU A 525 -1.98 15.09 3.34
C LEU A 525 -1.68 14.23 4.58
N ARG A 526 -1.01 14.80 5.59
CA ARG A 526 -0.80 14.12 6.87
C ARG A 526 -2.13 13.74 7.52
N GLY A 527 -3.10 14.64 7.51
CA GLY A 527 -4.45 14.42 8.02
C GLY A 527 -5.22 13.36 7.23
N LYS A 528 -5.15 13.36 5.89
CA LYS A 528 -5.71 12.32 5.04
C LYS A 528 -5.13 10.96 5.40
N TRP A 529 -3.81 10.87 5.52
CA TRP A 529 -3.13 9.62 5.90
C TRP A 529 -3.64 9.08 7.24
N VAL A 530 -3.69 9.92 8.28
CA VAL A 530 -4.20 9.53 9.61
C VAL A 530 -5.65 9.08 9.52
N ARG A 531 -6.51 9.82 8.79
CA ARG A 531 -7.93 9.46 8.61
C ARG A 531 -8.10 8.08 8.01
N GLU A 532 -7.35 7.78 6.96
CA GLU A 532 -7.51 6.53 6.22
C GLU A 532 -6.80 5.34 6.86
N ARG A 533 -5.62 5.58 7.47
CA ARG A 533 -4.75 4.51 7.97
C ARG A 533 -4.95 4.16 9.44
N LEU A 534 -5.31 5.14 10.27
CA LEU A 534 -5.46 4.93 11.71
C LEU A 534 -6.91 5.06 12.16
N LEU A 535 -7.71 5.93 11.56
CA LEU A 535 -9.09 6.17 11.97
C LEU A 535 -10.13 5.41 11.13
N GLY A 536 -9.72 4.67 10.10
CA GLY A 536 -10.59 3.82 9.29
C GLY A 536 -11.62 4.57 8.42
N GLY A 537 -11.45 5.87 8.24
CA GLY A 537 -12.29 6.70 7.38
C GLY A 537 -11.86 6.63 5.91
N VAL A 538 -12.64 7.27 5.05
CA VAL A 538 -12.34 7.46 3.63
C VAL A 538 -12.33 8.95 3.33
N VAL A 539 -11.31 9.42 2.65
CA VAL A 539 -11.26 10.77 2.10
C VAL A 539 -11.33 10.64 0.57
N PRO A 540 -12.35 11.21 -0.07
CA PRO A 540 -12.47 11.18 -1.53
C PRO A 540 -11.24 11.79 -2.21
N ASP A 541 -10.93 11.33 -3.42
CA ASP A 541 -9.91 11.98 -4.25
C ASP A 541 -10.38 13.38 -4.65
N ILE A 542 -9.41 14.26 -4.92
CA ILE A 542 -9.68 15.64 -5.30
C ILE A 542 -10.38 15.64 -6.66
N PRO A 543 -11.55 16.28 -6.79
CA PRO A 543 -12.21 16.43 -8.08
C PRO A 543 -11.30 17.16 -9.08
N ILE A 544 -11.32 16.74 -10.34
CA ILE A 544 -10.47 17.31 -11.41
C ILE A 544 -10.67 18.82 -11.57
N THR A 545 -11.86 19.32 -11.23
CA THR A 545 -12.26 20.73 -11.35
C THR A 545 -11.77 21.61 -10.20
N VAL A 546 -11.10 21.04 -9.17
CA VAL A 546 -10.67 21.79 -8.00
C VAL A 546 -9.20 22.15 -8.12
N ASP A 547 -8.89 23.45 -8.05
CA ASP A 547 -7.52 23.88 -7.76
C ASP A 547 -7.19 23.56 -6.31
N ALA A 548 -6.28 22.60 -6.14
CA ALA A 548 -5.91 22.05 -4.84
C ALA A 548 -4.74 22.84 -4.19
N GLN A 549 -4.29 23.94 -4.80
CA GLN A 549 -3.18 24.72 -4.26
C GLN A 549 -3.68 25.67 -3.18
N LEU A 550 -2.93 25.74 -2.07
CA LEU A 550 -3.14 26.77 -1.07
C LEU A 550 -2.65 28.13 -1.61
N PRO A 551 -3.20 29.25 -1.14
CA PRO A 551 -2.74 30.57 -1.55
C PRO A 551 -1.24 30.74 -1.34
N ASP A 552 -0.54 31.34 -2.32
CA ASP A 552 0.83 31.81 -2.16
C ASP A 552 0.82 33.12 -1.37
N ALA A 553 0.92 33.00 -0.06
CA ALA A 553 0.88 34.08 0.90
C ALA A 553 2.01 33.93 1.93
N PRO A 554 3.25 34.24 1.56
CA PRO A 554 4.43 34.01 2.41
C PRO A 554 4.45 34.76 3.72
N GLN A 555 3.59 35.79 3.89
CA GLN A 555 3.37 36.52 5.14
C GLN A 555 2.45 35.80 6.13
N GLN A 556 1.80 34.71 5.71
CA GLN A 556 0.87 33.92 6.51
C GLN A 556 1.47 32.57 6.88
N THR A 557 1.10 32.06 8.06
CA THR A 557 1.38 30.71 8.48
C THR A 557 0.62 29.71 7.62
N LEU A 558 1.06 28.43 7.57
CA LEU A 558 0.31 27.37 6.86
C LEU A 558 -1.15 27.29 7.36
N ARG A 559 -1.36 27.38 8.66
CA ARG A 559 -2.69 27.35 9.27
C ARG A 559 -3.60 28.48 8.77
N GLU A 560 -3.07 29.69 8.62
CA GLU A 560 -3.81 30.83 8.09
C GLU A 560 -4.13 30.63 6.60
N ARG A 561 -3.18 30.16 5.80
CA ARG A 561 -3.44 29.83 4.38
C ARG A 561 -4.46 28.71 4.21
N MET A 562 -4.51 27.76 5.12
CA MET A 562 -5.51 26.69 5.12
C MET A 562 -6.94 27.18 5.40
N LEU A 563 -7.18 28.41 5.86
CA LEU A 563 -8.53 28.92 6.08
C LEU A 563 -9.39 28.90 4.81
N VAL A 564 -8.79 28.97 3.62
CA VAL A 564 -9.50 28.85 2.35
C VAL A 564 -10.24 27.51 2.23
N THR A 565 -9.74 26.46 2.88
CA THR A 565 -10.38 25.13 2.87
C THR A 565 -11.62 25.05 3.76
N HIS A 566 -11.96 26.11 4.51
CA HIS A 566 -13.19 26.23 5.29
C HIS A 566 -14.37 26.75 4.47
N GLU A 567 -14.18 27.13 3.21
CA GLU A 567 -15.27 27.40 2.28
C GLU A 567 -16.20 26.18 2.17
N LYS A 568 -17.50 26.42 2.08
CA LYS A 568 -18.55 25.40 2.16
C LYS A 568 -18.29 24.18 1.27
N TYR A 569 -17.81 24.37 0.05
CA TYR A 569 -17.51 23.28 -0.87
C TYR A 569 -16.28 22.48 -0.45
N CYS A 570 -15.18 23.14 -0.14
CA CYS A 570 -13.92 22.52 0.28
C CYS A 570 -14.06 21.79 1.63
N TYR A 571 -14.80 22.40 2.55
CA TYR A 571 -14.96 21.89 3.91
C TYR A 571 -15.67 20.54 3.97
N GLN A 572 -16.42 20.13 2.95
CA GLN A 572 -17.06 18.80 2.88
C GLN A 572 -16.05 17.65 3.04
N CYS A 573 -14.81 17.82 2.51
CA CYS A 573 -13.73 16.85 2.67
C CYS A 573 -12.74 17.28 3.76
N HIS A 574 -12.42 18.58 3.82
CA HIS A 574 -11.37 19.09 4.70
C HIS A 574 -11.69 19.02 6.20
N GLN A 575 -12.98 18.98 6.59
CA GLN A 575 -13.39 18.70 7.97
C GLN A 575 -12.86 17.34 8.50
N TYR A 576 -12.63 16.38 7.62
CA TYR A 576 -12.09 15.06 8.01
C TYR A 576 -10.57 15.01 8.13
N MET A 577 -9.85 16.02 7.59
CA MET A 577 -8.40 16.00 7.44
C MET A 577 -7.68 17.10 8.23
N ASN A 578 -8.19 18.33 8.18
CA ASN A 578 -7.43 19.48 8.67
C ASN A 578 -7.04 19.33 10.14
N ARG A 579 -8.01 19.10 11.02
CA ARG A 579 -7.77 19.04 12.46
C ARG A 579 -6.87 17.91 12.91
N VAL A 580 -6.87 16.79 12.19
CA VAL A 580 -6.00 15.62 12.49
C VAL A 580 -4.60 15.78 11.91
N GLY A 581 -4.38 16.67 10.96
CA GLY A 581 -3.06 16.94 10.38
C GLY A 581 -2.29 18.07 11.04
N LEU A 582 -3.01 19.07 11.61
CA LEU A 582 -2.43 20.24 12.24
C LEU A 582 -1.54 19.98 13.47
N PRO A 583 -1.73 18.90 14.27
CA PRO A 583 -0.80 18.58 15.36
C PRO A 583 0.65 18.38 14.93
N PHE A 584 0.88 18.03 13.66
CA PHE A 584 2.23 17.84 13.11
C PHE A 584 2.92 19.16 12.67
N GLU A 585 2.29 20.32 12.86
CA GLU A 585 2.92 21.63 12.58
C GLU A 585 4.09 21.96 13.52
N MET A 586 4.23 21.24 14.62
CA MET A 586 5.44 21.26 15.44
C MET A 586 6.71 20.76 14.72
N PHE A 587 6.59 20.33 13.47
CA PHE A 587 7.69 19.94 12.61
C PHE A 587 7.65 20.72 11.29
N ASP A 588 8.82 21.05 10.76
CA ASP A 588 8.92 21.63 9.42
C ASP A 588 8.88 20.56 8.31
N HIS A 589 8.97 20.98 7.06
CA HIS A 589 8.92 20.11 5.88
C HIS A 589 10.17 19.24 5.69
N PHE A 590 11.24 19.45 6.46
CA PHE A 590 12.37 18.54 6.60
C PHE A 590 12.25 17.60 7.80
N GLY A 591 11.16 17.71 8.56
CA GLY A 591 10.94 16.90 9.76
C GLY A 591 11.71 17.36 10.98
N ARG A 592 12.21 18.59 11.02
CA ARG A 592 12.85 19.20 12.20
C ARG A 592 11.78 19.67 13.17
N PHE A 593 11.98 19.36 14.46
CA PHE A 593 11.16 19.95 15.51
C PHE A 593 11.35 21.47 15.56
N ARG A 594 10.25 22.21 15.70
CA ARG A 594 10.23 23.66 15.77
C ARG A 594 9.20 24.19 16.76
N THR A 595 9.50 25.28 17.43
CA THR A 595 8.59 26.04 18.31
C THR A 595 8.11 27.35 17.67
N ALA A 596 8.75 27.76 16.58
CA ALA A 596 8.39 28.92 15.79
C ALA A 596 8.48 28.59 14.29
N GLU A 597 7.69 29.26 13.49
CA GLU A 597 7.76 29.22 12.02
C GLU A 597 8.12 30.62 11.49
N ARG A 598 8.72 30.67 10.30
CA ARG A 598 9.17 31.93 9.69
C ARG A 598 8.22 32.34 8.59
N VAL A 599 7.70 33.54 8.70
CA VAL A 599 6.84 34.18 7.69
C VAL A 599 7.49 35.48 7.19
N LEU A 600 7.16 35.87 5.96
CA LEU A 600 7.65 37.12 5.40
C LEU A 600 7.16 38.30 6.23
N ASP A 601 8.08 39.17 6.67
CA ASP A 601 7.76 40.48 7.19
C ASP A 601 7.72 41.48 6.04
N ALA A 602 6.54 41.80 5.57
CA ALA A 602 6.37 42.65 4.40
C ALA A 602 6.89 44.10 4.64
N GLU A 603 6.67 44.65 5.84
CA GLU A 603 7.13 46.01 6.19
C GLU A 603 8.64 46.05 6.31
N ALA A 604 9.23 45.11 7.06
CA ALA A 604 10.69 45.03 7.20
C ALA A 604 11.37 44.73 5.85
N THR A 605 10.75 43.90 4.99
CA THR A 605 11.26 43.58 3.65
C THR A 605 11.25 44.83 2.75
N ALA A 606 10.16 45.62 2.78
CA ALA A 606 10.07 46.87 2.01
C ALA A 606 11.08 47.94 2.49
N ALA A 607 11.41 47.95 3.78
CA ALA A 607 12.40 48.83 4.37
C ALA A 607 13.86 48.31 4.15
N ASN A 608 14.05 47.06 3.79
CA ASN A 608 15.37 46.42 3.63
C ASN A 608 15.99 46.76 2.27
N VAL A 609 16.50 47.98 2.15
CA VAL A 609 17.12 48.50 0.94
C VAL A 609 18.55 48.99 1.23
N ASP A 610 19.42 48.97 0.23
CA ASP A 610 20.74 49.56 0.31
C ASP A 610 20.70 51.09 0.26
N LYS A 611 21.85 51.75 0.42
CA LYS A 611 21.98 53.22 0.37
C LYS A 611 21.50 53.85 -0.95
N LYS A 612 21.26 53.03 -1.98
CA LYS A 612 20.78 53.43 -3.31
C LYS A 612 19.33 53.06 -3.55
N GLY A 613 18.63 52.57 -2.52
CA GLY A 613 17.24 52.11 -2.61
C GLY A 613 17.05 50.75 -3.27
N LYS A 614 18.10 49.95 -3.48
CA LYS A 614 17.98 48.60 -4.07
C LYS A 614 17.63 47.60 -2.97
N PRO A 615 16.64 46.72 -3.20
CA PRO A 615 16.26 45.66 -2.24
C PRO A 615 17.45 44.75 -1.90
N LEU A 616 17.64 44.48 -0.61
CA LEU A 616 18.69 43.60 -0.07
C LEU A 616 18.18 42.16 0.15
N GLY A 617 16.88 41.91 -0.03
CA GLY A 617 16.25 40.59 0.10
C GLY A 617 15.11 40.61 1.13
N ASN A 618 14.42 39.47 1.21
CA ASN A 618 13.30 39.25 2.11
C ASN A 618 13.76 39.27 3.59
N VAL A 619 12.98 39.88 4.44
CA VAL A 619 13.13 39.80 5.90
C VAL A 619 12.04 38.87 6.43
N LEU A 620 12.43 37.93 7.26
CA LEU A 620 11.49 36.97 7.88
C LEU A 620 11.32 37.31 9.35
N LYS A 621 10.10 37.17 9.86
CA LYS A 621 9.78 37.22 11.29
C LYS A 621 9.38 35.83 11.80
N GLU A 622 9.66 35.57 13.06
CA GLU A 622 9.26 34.33 13.73
C GLU A 622 7.88 34.48 14.37
N VAL A 623 7.02 33.49 14.16
CA VAL A 623 5.68 33.38 14.75
C VAL A 623 5.63 32.07 15.53
N PRO A 624 5.12 32.07 16.77
CA PRO A 624 4.98 30.84 17.53
C PRO A 624 4.15 29.77 16.77
N VAL A 625 4.62 28.52 16.74
CA VAL A 625 3.88 27.44 16.12
C VAL A 625 2.60 27.12 16.89
N ASN A 626 1.49 27.04 16.17
CA ASN A 626 0.25 26.54 16.70
C ASN A 626 0.03 25.07 16.23
N ALA A 627 0.40 24.11 17.06
CA ALA A 627 0.25 22.67 16.80
C ALA A 627 -1.04 22.09 17.42
N THR A 628 -2.01 22.92 17.81
CA THR A 628 -3.29 22.42 18.29
C THR A 628 -4.09 21.78 17.17
N GLY A 629 -4.83 20.74 17.49
CA GLY A 629 -5.69 20.05 16.55
C GLY A 629 -6.75 19.24 17.28
N GLY A 630 -7.13 18.09 16.74
CA GLY A 630 -8.10 17.24 17.43
C GLY A 630 -8.74 16.17 16.56
N PHE A 631 -9.56 15.39 17.19
CA PHE A 631 -10.31 14.31 16.57
C PHE A 631 -11.78 14.65 16.43
N GLU A 632 -12.27 14.57 15.21
CA GLU A 632 -13.69 14.68 14.87
C GLU A 632 -14.08 13.53 13.97
N PHE A 633 -15.37 13.17 13.99
CA PHE A 633 -15.92 12.09 13.14
C PHE A 633 -15.15 10.77 13.29
N THR A 634 -14.72 10.46 14.51
CA THR A 634 -14.05 9.19 14.81
C THR A 634 -15.05 8.08 15.07
N LEU A 635 -14.61 6.85 14.82
CA LEU A 635 -15.36 5.64 15.16
C LEU A 635 -15.23 5.26 16.66
N ASP A 636 -14.24 5.88 17.33
CA ASP A 636 -14.03 5.75 18.77
C ASP A 636 -14.43 7.06 19.46
N PRO A 637 -15.57 7.10 20.18
CA PRO A 637 -16.00 8.31 20.89
C PRO A 637 -15.00 8.84 21.92
N LYS A 638 -14.13 7.98 22.47
CA LYS A 638 -13.12 8.36 23.45
C LYS A 638 -11.98 9.20 22.85
N LEU A 639 -11.78 9.09 21.54
CA LEU A 639 -10.81 9.95 20.82
C LEU A 639 -11.34 11.35 20.58
N THR A 640 -12.65 11.56 20.48
CA THR A 640 -13.25 12.86 20.11
C THR A 640 -12.80 13.96 21.07
N GLY A 641 -12.26 15.04 20.52
CA GLY A 641 -11.83 16.22 21.29
C GLY A 641 -10.52 16.82 20.78
N ASP A 642 -10.07 17.84 21.51
CA ASP A 642 -8.88 18.62 21.18
C ASP A 642 -7.60 17.96 21.68
N VAL A 643 -6.49 18.31 21.02
CA VAL A 643 -5.13 17.99 21.42
C VAL A 643 -4.24 19.24 21.28
N GLN A 644 -3.22 19.34 22.11
CA GLN A 644 -2.31 20.48 22.12
C GLN A 644 -1.16 20.36 21.09
N ASN A 645 -0.76 19.12 20.76
CA ASN A 645 0.36 18.85 19.88
C ASN A 645 0.35 17.41 19.34
N GLY A 646 1.32 17.10 18.47
CA GLY A 646 1.45 15.78 17.85
C GLY A 646 1.77 14.66 18.83
N ILE A 647 2.43 14.93 19.95
CA ILE A 647 2.78 13.88 20.94
C ILE A 647 1.53 13.42 21.68
N GLU A 648 0.72 14.37 22.19
CA GLU A 648 -0.58 14.04 22.80
C GLU A 648 -1.49 13.32 21.82
N PHE A 649 -1.51 13.78 20.57
CA PHE A 649 -2.28 13.17 19.49
C PHE A 649 -1.94 11.69 19.29
N LEU A 650 -0.64 11.36 19.18
CA LEU A 650 -0.17 10.00 18.96
C LEU A 650 -0.41 9.08 20.16
N ASN A 651 -0.24 9.58 21.37
CA ASN A 651 -0.55 8.83 22.58
C ASN A 651 -2.05 8.46 22.65
N LYS A 652 -2.96 9.39 22.33
CA LYS A 652 -4.40 9.09 22.27
C LYS A 652 -4.73 8.03 21.20
N LEU A 653 -4.10 8.11 20.01
CA LEU A 653 -4.28 7.09 18.97
C LEU A 653 -3.83 5.71 19.43
N ALA A 654 -2.69 5.63 20.13
CA ALA A 654 -2.13 4.36 20.61
C ALA A 654 -2.98 3.68 21.69
N ASP A 655 -3.87 4.43 22.37
CA ASP A 655 -4.79 3.92 23.37
C ASP A 655 -6.15 3.48 22.80
N SER A 656 -6.38 3.64 21.49
CA SER A 656 -7.67 3.37 20.87
C SER A 656 -7.79 1.94 20.31
N PRO A 657 -8.73 1.13 20.81
CA PRO A 657 -8.99 -0.19 20.22
C PRO A 657 -9.42 -0.13 18.74
N VAL A 658 -10.08 0.95 18.32
CA VAL A 658 -10.48 1.15 16.94
C VAL A 658 -9.25 1.31 16.04
N VAL A 659 -8.21 2.02 16.51
CA VAL A 659 -6.94 2.15 15.78
C VAL A 659 -6.25 0.79 15.62
N GLU A 660 -6.26 -0.05 16.64
CA GLU A 660 -5.78 -1.43 16.54
C GLU A 660 -6.56 -2.25 15.51
N GLN A 661 -7.90 -2.16 15.55
CA GLN A 661 -8.76 -2.85 14.58
C GLN A 661 -8.52 -2.38 13.15
N VAL A 662 -8.30 -1.09 12.94
CA VAL A 662 -7.97 -0.53 11.62
C VAL A 662 -6.59 -1.02 11.15
N PHE A 663 -5.61 -1.10 12.04
CA PHE A 663 -4.30 -1.71 11.75
C PHE A 663 -4.44 -3.18 11.33
N VAL A 664 -5.24 -3.97 12.02
CA VAL A 664 -5.55 -5.36 11.66
C VAL A 664 -6.20 -5.45 10.27
N ARG A 665 -7.12 -4.52 9.90
CA ARG A 665 -7.68 -4.44 8.54
C ARG A 665 -6.59 -4.21 7.49
N HIS A 666 -5.62 -3.33 7.75
CA HIS A 666 -4.51 -3.09 6.83
C HIS A 666 -3.58 -4.31 6.72
N ALA A 667 -3.30 -4.99 7.83
CA ALA A 667 -2.56 -6.25 7.83
C ALA A 667 -3.29 -7.34 7.00
N PHE A 668 -4.61 -7.46 7.17
CA PHE A 668 -5.43 -8.35 6.36
C PHE A 668 -5.26 -8.05 4.86
N ARG A 669 -5.43 -6.78 4.45
CA ARG A 669 -5.30 -6.36 3.04
C ARG A 669 -3.95 -6.73 2.44
N TYR A 670 -2.88 -6.53 3.20
CA TYR A 670 -1.52 -6.82 2.75
C TYR A 670 -1.27 -8.31 2.57
N TRP A 671 -1.54 -9.13 3.59
CA TRP A 671 -1.24 -10.56 3.55
C TRP A 671 -2.23 -11.36 2.69
N LEU A 672 -3.50 -10.98 2.67
CA LEU A 672 -4.47 -11.63 1.80
C LEU A 672 -4.49 -11.04 0.38
N GLY A 673 -3.88 -9.87 0.16
CA GLY A 673 -3.74 -9.23 -1.14
C GLY A 673 -5.08 -8.84 -1.77
N ARG A 674 -6.06 -8.45 -0.93
CA ARG A 674 -7.38 -7.95 -1.32
C ARG A 674 -8.02 -7.13 -0.21
N ASN A 675 -8.98 -6.29 -0.56
CA ASN A 675 -9.81 -5.66 0.45
C ASN A 675 -10.70 -6.69 1.15
N GLU A 676 -11.08 -6.39 2.38
CA GLU A 676 -12.05 -7.16 3.14
C GLU A 676 -13.46 -7.05 2.56
N THR A 677 -14.25 -8.10 2.74
CA THR A 677 -15.69 -8.17 2.53
C THR A 677 -16.40 -8.36 3.88
N LEU A 678 -17.73 -8.28 3.92
CA LEU A 678 -18.47 -8.59 5.16
C LEU A 678 -18.28 -10.04 5.61
N GLY A 679 -18.01 -10.96 4.67
CA GLY A 679 -17.71 -12.35 4.97
C GLY A 679 -16.36 -12.56 5.69
N ASP A 680 -15.51 -11.55 5.73
CA ASP A 680 -14.23 -11.60 6.44
C ASP A 680 -14.33 -11.12 7.90
N ALA A 681 -15.50 -10.67 8.35
CA ALA A 681 -15.70 -10.10 9.69
C ALA A 681 -15.22 -11.03 10.81
N ALA A 682 -15.54 -12.33 10.72
CA ALA A 682 -15.09 -13.33 11.70
C ALA A 682 -13.56 -13.45 11.76
N THR A 683 -12.89 -13.47 10.59
CA THR A 683 -11.43 -13.48 10.50
C THR A 683 -10.81 -12.23 11.13
N LEU A 684 -11.35 -11.04 10.85
CA LEU A 684 -10.85 -9.78 11.38
C LEU A 684 -10.99 -9.69 12.91
N ARG A 685 -12.15 -10.11 13.46
CA ARG A 685 -12.36 -10.15 14.92
C ARG A 685 -11.38 -11.10 15.60
N ARG A 686 -11.25 -12.34 15.07
CA ARG A 686 -10.31 -13.34 15.61
C ARG A 686 -8.87 -12.82 15.54
N ALA A 687 -8.46 -12.25 14.44
CA ALA A 687 -7.12 -11.70 14.28
C ALA A 687 -6.83 -10.54 15.26
N HIS A 688 -7.81 -9.68 15.53
CA HIS A 688 -7.69 -8.64 16.55
C HIS A 688 -7.63 -9.21 17.98
N GLU A 689 -8.45 -10.19 18.30
CA GLU A 689 -8.41 -10.89 19.59
C GLU A 689 -7.06 -11.59 19.83
N ASP A 690 -6.51 -12.27 18.82
CA ASP A 690 -5.20 -12.92 18.88
C ASP A 690 -4.07 -11.90 19.05
N TYR A 691 -4.16 -10.75 18.36
CA TYR A 691 -3.24 -9.63 18.52
C TYR A 691 -3.24 -9.10 19.95
N ILE A 692 -4.40 -8.83 20.53
CA ILE A 692 -4.53 -8.36 21.93
C ILE A 692 -4.02 -9.42 22.90
N ARG A 693 -4.46 -10.68 22.76
CA ARG A 693 -4.12 -11.79 23.66
C ARG A 693 -2.62 -12.07 23.70
N SER A 694 -1.94 -11.84 22.58
CA SER A 694 -0.49 -11.98 22.48
C SER A 694 0.30 -10.78 23.01
N GLY A 695 -0.36 -9.76 23.55
CA GLY A 695 0.28 -8.51 23.97
C GLY A 695 0.74 -7.62 22.83
N GLY A 696 0.00 -7.61 21.71
CA GLY A 696 0.29 -6.77 20.54
C GLY A 696 1.41 -7.32 19.65
N SER A 697 1.51 -8.66 19.51
CA SER A 697 2.51 -9.34 18.68
C SER A 697 2.13 -9.29 17.21
N MET A 698 3.05 -8.81 16.38
CA MET A 698 2.91 -8.83 14.92
C MET A 698 2.98 -10.24 14.36
N GLN A 699 3.81 -11.10 14.95
CA GLN A 699 3.91 -12.50 14.54
C GLN A 699 2.60 -13.24 14.80
N ALA A 700 1.96 -13.03 15.95
CA ALA A 700 0.66 -13.62 16.28
C ALA A 700 -0.42 -13.16 15.29
N LEU A 701 -0.44 -11.88 14.93
CA LEU A 701 -1.36 -11.34 13.91
C LEU A 701 -1.14 -12.01 12.55
N ILE A 702 0.09 -12.15 12.09
CA ILE A 702 0.42 -12.81 10.82
C ILE A 702 -0.03 -14.28 10.85
N VAL A 703 0.25 -15.02 11.94
CA VAL A 703 -0.18 -16.41 12.09
C VAL A 703 -1.70 -16.52 12.00
N SER A 704 -2.44 -15.67 12.74
CA SER A 704 -3.91 -15.67 12.75
C SER A 704 -4.48 -15.42 11.35
N LEU A 705 -3.92 -14.45 10.60
CA LEU A 705 -4.37 -14.13 9.25
C LEU A 705 -4.06 -15.25 8.25
N LEU A 706 -2.85 -15.80 8.24
CA LEU A 706 -2.40 -16.81 7.27
C LEU A 706 -2.89 -18.23 7.59
N SER A 707 -3.56 -18.47 8.71
CA SER A 707 -4.26 -19.71 9.03
C SER A 707 -5.77 -19.58 9.03
N SER A 708 -6.31 -18.40 8.72
CA SER A 708 -7.75 -18.10 8.79
C SER A 708 -8.56 -18.75 7.65
N GLU A 709 -9.89 -18.89 7.87
CA GLU A 709 -10.81 -19.33 6.81
C GLU A 709 -10.73 -18.42 5.57
N SER A 710 -10.61 -17.11 5.74
CA SER A 710 -10.46 -16.15 4.64
C SER A 710 -9.22 -16.38 3.78
N PHE A 711 -8.16 -16.95 4.36
CA PHE A 711 -6.95 -17.34 3.65
C PHE A 711 -7.06 -18.70 3.00
N LEU A 712 -7.62 -19.69 3.70
CA LEU A 712 -7.60 -21.08 3.34
C LEU A 712 -8.71 -21.50 2.35
N TYR A 713 -9.80 -20.74 2.24
CA TYR A 713 -10.95 -21.14 1.44
C TYR A 713 -11.26 -20.18 0.31
N ARG A 714 -11.86 -20.74 -0.76
CA ARG A 714 -12.40 -19.97 -1.89
C ARG A 714 -13.85 -20.41 -2.15
N VAL A 715 -14.66 -19.46 -2.66
CA VAL A 715 -16.06 -19.70 -3.04
C VAL A 715 -16.14 -19.77 -4.56
N PRO A 716 -16.34 -20.94 -5.17
CA PRO A 716 -16.45 -21.09 -6.62
C PRO A 716 -17.63 -20.33 -7.19
N ALA A 717 -17.46 -19.72 -8.37
CA ALA A 717 -18.49 -18.93 -9.04
C ALA A 717 -19.72 -19.74 -9.52
N ALA A 718 -19.62 -21.08 -9.58
CA ALA A 718 -20.65 -21.97 -10.11
C ALA A 718 -21.98 -21.98 -9.33
N LYS A 719 -22.03 -21.49 -8.08
CA LYS A 719 -23.28 -21.35 -7.35
C LYS A 719 -24.13 -20.14 -7.77
N VAL A 720 -23.56 -19.19 -8.49
CA VAL A 720 -24.32 -18.05 -9.04
C VAL A 720 -25.04 -18.45 -10.31
N ALA A 721 -24.47 -19.38 -11.10
CA ALA A 721 -25.07 -19.86 -12.35
C ALA A 721 -26.18 -20.93 -12.15
N ALA A 722 -26.11 -21.74 -11.07
CA ALA A 722 -27.11 -22.75 -10.79
C ALA A 722 -28.43 -22.21 -10.20
N ALA A 723 -28.41 -20.96 -9.73
CA ALA A 723 -29.62 -20.22 -9.32
C ALA A 723 -30.27 -19.48 -10.50
N GLU A 724 -29.68 -19.48 -11.68
CA GLU A 724 -30.16 -18.78 -12.89
C GLU A 724 -30.88 -19.68 -13.93
N ASN A 725 -31.06 -20.98 -13.64
CA ASN A 725 -31.88 -21.89 -14.47
C ASN A 725 -32.95 -22.60 -13.62
N PRO A 726 -34.18 -22.10 -13.56
CA PRO A 726 -35.36 -22.95 -13.34
C PRO A 726 -35.99 -23.40 -14.67
#